data_85835851a8c2e262f0fcbd6fc277baea
#
_entry.id   85835851a8c2e262f0fcbd6fc277baea
#
_cell.length_a   1.000
_cell.length_b   1.000
_cell.length_c   1.000
_cell.angle_alpha   90.00
_cell.angle_beta   90.00
_cell.angle_gamma   90.00
#
_symmetry.space_group_name_H-M   'P 1'
#
loop_
_entity.id
_entity.type
_entity.pdbx_description
1 polymer ?
#
loop_
_entity_poly.entity_id
_entity_poly.type
_entity_poly.pdbx_seq_one_letter_code
_entity_poly.pdbx_strand_id
1 'polypeptide(L)'
;MIRNRFLLVASALLLGLVASAQVHRMDIDLKKVGAPIQPTMYGIFFEDINYAADGGLYAELVKNRSFEFPNDPLQGWKAFGTVEVWNDGPFERCPHYVRLVDPGHPHKWTGLDNEGFFGIGVKGGDTYRFTVWARVPDGGASELRIELVNTASMGEDQFVCQEPLKIAGKEWKQYEVILKPDTTLEKAVLRIFLVGDRKTVDLEHVALFPTDTWKGHRNGMRKDLAQALADLKPGIFRFPGGCIVEGTDLPTRYNWKNTVGPVENRPINENRWEYTFPHRFYPDYYQSYGLGFFEFFQLSEEIGSEPLPILSCGLACQFQNDDPSAHCPVDELQPFIQDALDLIEFANGPVTSTWGKVRADMGHPAPFNLKYIGIGNEQWDPIYPEHLEPFVKAIRAAYPDIKIVGSSGPNSEGDQFDYLWPEMKRLGADLVDEHFYRPETWFLAQGARYDNYDRKGPKVFAGEYACHGAGRKFNHFHASLLEATFMTTIERNADIVHMATYAPLFAHVEGWQWRPDLIWFDNLRSMRTASWHVQQLYGQYKGQNVLTLKMNGVNVTGAKGQDGLFASAVKDGDKVYVKVINTSEKAQDVEFAFSGLKKKEIVKAVERINFTSGLLYEDNTLDDPARIAPVKAAFAGEGKSLTATVPPQCFTVFVIEK
;
A
#
# COMPACT_ATOMS: atom_id res chain seq x y z
N MET A 1 34.35 72.66 53.28
CA MET A 1 35.26 71.75 52.59
C MET A 1 34.42 70.92 51.58
N ILE A 2 34.51 71.30 50.33
CA ILE A 2 33.74 70.78 49.25
C ILE A 2 34.62 69.75 48.50
N ARG A 3 34.16 68.53 48.32
CA ARG A 3 34.84 67.56 47.51
C ARG A 3 33.92 67.18 46.31
N ASN A 4 34.31 67.64 45.12
CA ASN A 4 33.76 67.29 43.83
C ASN A 4 34.01 65.80 43.55
N ARG A 5 32.95 65.05 43.14
CA ARG A 5 33.07 63.77 42.50
C ARG A 5 32.68 63.92 41.03
N PHE A 6 33.61 63.66 40.12
CA PHE A 6 33.41 63.55 38.70
C PHE A 6 32.74 62.21 38.42
N LEU A 7 31.60 62.22 37.75
CA LEU A 7 30.99 61.03 37.15
C LEU A 7 31.57 60.87 35.73
N LEU A 8 32.33 59.82 35.51
CA LEU A 8 32.65 59.28 34.19
C LEU A 8 31.49 58.49 33.66
N VAL A 9 30.82 58.94 32.61
CA VAL A 9 29.86 58.20 31.82
C VAL A 9 30.64 57.42 30.78
N ALA A 10 30.78 56.12 30.96
CA ALA A 10 31.30 55.15 29.95
C ALA A 10 30.17 54.80 29.02
N SER A 11 30.14 55.32 27.79
CA SER A 11 29.26 54.88 26.72
C SER A 11 29.78 53.55 26.16
N ALA A 12 29.18 52.47 26.57
CA ALA A 12 29.39 51.17 25.92
C ALA A 12 28.65 51.14 24.59
N LEU A 13 29.36 51.24 23.47
CA LEU A 13 28.86 50.91 22.14
C LEU A 13 28.62 49.38 22.11
N LEU A 14 27.37 48.95 22.21
CA LEU A 14 26.96 47.64 21.80
C LEU A 14 27.00 47.59 20.27
N LEU A 15 28.08 47.14 19.69
CA LEU A 15 28.12 46.62 18.33
C LEU A 15 27.32 45.31 18.32
N GLY A 16 26.03 45.41 17.98
CA GLY A 16 25.24 44.27 17.63
C GLY A 16 25.84 43.66 16.36
N LEU A 17 26.56 42.55 16.51
CA LEU A 17 26.86 41.67 15.41
C LEU A 17 25.51 41.17 14.87
N VAL A 18 24.99 41.83 13.86
CA VAL A 18 23.97 41.24 12.99
C VAL A 18 24.69 40.09 12.30
N ALA A 19 24.56 38.89 12.83
CA ALA A 19 24.96 37.70 12.11
C ALA A 19 24.14 37.69 10.80
N SER A 20 24.79 38.07 9.70
CA SER A 20 24.22 37.93 8.37
C SER A 20 23.83 36.44 8.25
N ALA A 21 22.55 36.16 8.07
CA ALA A 21 22.13 34.80 7.82
C ALA A 21 22.94 34.26 6.63
N GLN A 22 23.57 33.11 6.82
CA GLN A 22 24.37 32.49 5.77
C GLN A 22 23.44 32.07 4.64
N VAL A 23 23.65 32.63 3.45
CA VAL A 23 22.91 32.19 2.25
C VAL A 23 23.57 30.93 1.69
N HIS A 24 22.82 29.85 1.62
CA HIS A 24 23.27 28.57 1.08
C HIS A 24 23.10 28.55 -0.45
N ARG A 25 24.22 28.71 -1.16
CA ARG A 25 24.23 28.71 -2.62
C ARG A 25 24.22 27.26 -3.14
N MET A 26 23.22 26.96 -3.97
CA MET A 26 23.02 25.70 -4.66
C MET A 26 23.23 25.91 -6.17
N ASP A 27 24.31 25.37 -6.72
CA ASP A 27 24.65 25.47 -8.13
C ASP A 27 23.93 24.35 -8.90
N ILE A 28 23.14 24.71 -9.92
CA ILE A 28 22.35 23.81 -10.76
C ILE A 28 22.81 23.98 -12.22
N ASP A 29 23.27 22.87 -12.83
CA ASP A 29 23.73 22.88 -14.23
C ASP A 29 22.62 22.37 -15.16
N LEU A 30 21.99 23.28 -15.90
CA LEU A 30 20.90 22.98 -16.83
C LEU A 30 21.35 22.28 -18.13
N LYS A 31 22.64 22.28 -18.44
CA LYS A 31 23.20 21.54 -19.60
C LYS A 31 23.64 20.14 -19.25
N LYS A 32 24.10 19.94 -18.03
CA LYS A 32 24.52 18.62 -17.55
C LYS A 32 23.32 17.80 -17.09
N VAL A 33 22.54 17.35 -18.08
CA VAL A 33 21.43 16.45 -17.84
C VAL A 33 21.99 15.11 -17.40
N GLY A 34 21.57 14.64 -16.22
CA GLY A 34 21.98 13.38 -15.63
C GLY A 34 21.10 12.21 -16.08
N ALA A 35 21.05 11.19 -15.27
CA ALA A 35 20.29 9.97 -15.54
C ALA A 35 18.79 10.25 -15.79
N PRO A 36 18.15 9.48 -16.68
CA PRO A 36 16.69 9.50 -16.78
C PRO A 36 16.07 8.97 -15.50
N ILE A 37 14.99 9.64 -15.08
CA ILE A 37 14.12 9.12 -14.03
C ILE A 37 13.26 8.01 -14.63
N GLN A 38 13.31 6.82 -14.04
CA GLN A 38 12.49 5.71 -14.51
C GLN A 38 11.00 6.01 -14.31
N PRO A 39 10.11 5.60 -15.22
CA PRO A 39 8.67 5.69 -14.98
C PRO A 39 8.25 5.01 -13.67
N THR A 40 8.94 3.95 -13.29
CA THR A 40 8.72 3.11 -12.10
C THR A 40 9.35 3.66 -10.80
N MET A 41 10.02 4.83 -10.82
CA MET A 41 10.82 5.34 -9.70
C MET A 41 10.06 5.39 -8.37
N TYR A 42 8.82 5.88 -8.37
CA TYR A 42 7.98 5.97 -7.18
C TYR A 42 6.74 5.12 -7.37
N GLY A 43 6.44 4.27 -6.40
CA GLY A 43 5.36 3.32 -6.49
C GLY A 43 4.67 3.05 -5.17
N ILE A 44 3.89 1.98 -5.15
CA ILE A 44 3.14 1.52 -3.99
C ILE A 44 3.41 0.04 -3.74
N PHE A 45 3.35 -0.35 -2.46
CA PHE A 45 3.46 -1.72 -1.97
C PHE A 45 2.16 -2.11 -1.28
N PHE A 46 1.56 -3.22 -1.69
CA PHE A 46 0.39 -3.78 -1.03
C PHE A 46 0.72 -5.11 -0.37
N GLU A 47 0.31 -5.24 0.88
CA GLU A 47 0.25 -6.49 1.62
C GLU A 47 -1.06 -6.55 2.39
N ASP A 48 -1.65 -7.75 2.48
CA ASP A 48 -2.82 -7.98 3.33
C ASP A 48 -2.37 -8.19 4.79
N ILE A 49 -1.89 -7.10 5.38
CA ILE A 49 -1.66 -6.89 6.81
C ILE A 49 -2.62 -5.80 7.30
N ASN A 50 -2.96 -5.76 8.57
CA ASN A 50 -3.81 -4.71 9.15
C ASN A 50 -5.22 -4.63 8.52
N TYR A 51 -5.77 -5.75 8.02
CA TYR A 51 -7.03 -5.82 7.28
C TYR A 51 -7.05 -4.96 6.00
N ALA A 52 -5.94 -4.97 5.27
CA ALA A 52 -5.78 -4.15 4.08
C ALA A 52 -6.60 -4.66 2.87
N ALA A 53 -6.84 -5.97 2.75
CA ALA A 53 -7.65 -6.58 1.69
C ALA A 53 -9.12 -6.68 2.10
N ASP A 54 -9.51 -7.81 2.69
CA ASP A 54 -10.88 -8.00 3.19
C ASP A 54 -11.17 -7.05 4.36
N GLY A 55 -12.25 -6.29 4.28
CA GLY A 55 -12.56 -5.21 5.23
C GLY A 55 -11.80 -3.90 4.98
N GLY A 56 -10.94 -3.87 3.94
CA GLY A 56 -10.13 -2.74 3.51
C GLY A 56 -10.37 -2.36 2.06
N LEU A 57 -9.35 -2.53 1.21
CA LEU A 57 -9.41 -2.16 -0.21
C LEU A 57 -10.49 -2.94 -0.97
N TYR A 58 -10.69 -4.21 -0.69
CA TYR A 58 -11.81 -5.00 -1.21
C TYR A 58 -13.09 -4.58 -0.48
N ALA A 59 -14.06 -4.09 -1.23
CA ALA A 59 -15.25 -3.45 -0.67
C ALA A 59 -16.32 -4.43 -0.14
N GLU A 60 -16.01 -5.71 0.03
CA GLU A 60 -16.88 -6.70 0.68
C GLU A 60 -17.08 -6.34 2.15
N LEU A 61 -18.35 -6.30 2.57
CA LEU A 61 -18.71 -5.96 3.94
C LEU A 61 -19.04 -7.17 4.81
N VAL A 62 -19.23 -8.36 4.21
CA VAL A 62 -19.56 -9.60 4.90
C VAL A 62 -18.29 -10.38 5.23
N LYS A 63 -18.06 -10.65 6.50
CA LYS A 63 -16.99 -11.53 6.96
C LYS A 63 -17.42 -12.99 6.80
N ASN A 64 -16.50 -13.85 6.34
CA ASN A 64 -16.76 -15.29 6.15
C ASN A 64 -18.00 -15.58 5.28
N ARG A 65 -18.00 -14.97 4.09
CA ARG A 65 -19.15 -14.98 3.16
C ARG A 65 -19.57 -16.38 2.67
N SER A 66 -18.63 -17.33 2.64
CA SER A 66 -18.84 -18.70 2.14
C SER A 66 -18.81 -19.76 3.24
N PHE A 67 -18.80 -19.37 4.52
CA PHE A 67 -18.80 -20.29 5.66
C PHE A 67 -17.61 -21.27 5.67
N GLU A 68 -16.45 -20.84 5.15
CA GLU A 68 -15.27 -21.69 4.95
C GLU A 68 -14.18 -21.49 6.02
N PHE A 69 -14.44 -20.71 7.10
CA PHE A 69 -13.41 -20.54 8.13
C PHE A 69 -13.14 -21.87 8.83
N PRO A 70 -11.86 -22.33 8.83
CA PRO A 70 -11.54 -23.69 9.24
C PRO A 70 -11.87 -24.04 10.69
N ASN A 71 -11.72 -23.05 11.60
CA ASN A 71 -11.94 -23.25 13.02
C ASN A 71 -13.44 -23.36 13.38
N ASP A 72 -14.27 -22.57 12.72
CA ASP A 72 -15.72 -22.55 12.87
C ASP A 72 -16.35 -21.95 11.60
N PRO A 73 -17.07 -22.73 10.81
CA PRO A 73 -17.78 -22.23 9.63
C PRO A 73 -18.74 -21.07 9.89
N LEU A 74 -19.21 -20.94 11.14
CA LEU A 74 -20.07 -19.81 11.56
C LEU A 74 -19.29 -18.69 12.25
N GLN A 75 -17.96 -18.71 12.29
CA GLN A 75 -17.18 -17.59 12.84
C GLN A 75 -17.45 -16.31 12.02
N GLY A 76 -17.74 -15.20 12.71
CA GLY A 76 -18.23 -13.95 12.10
C GLY A 76 -19.77 -13.91 11.92
N TRP A 77 -20.46 -15.03 12.17
CA TRP A 77 -21.90 -15.15 12.11
C TRP A 77 -22.49 -15.50 13.47
N LYS A 78 -23.62 -14.89 13.79
CA LYS A 78 -24.42 -15.24 14.97
C LYS A 78 -25.73 -15.85 14.52
N ALA A 79 -25.87 -17.15 14.78
CA ALA A 79 -27.11 -17.90 14.44
C ALA A 79 -28.19 -17.70 15.50
N PHE A 80 -29.43 -17.67 15.04
CA PHE A 80 -30.62 -17.76 15.90
C PHE A 80 -31.65 -18.70 15.27
N GLY A 81 -32.37 -19.45 16.12
CA GLY A 81 -33.22 -20.57 15.68
C GLY A 81 -32.39 -21.79 15.29
N THR A 82 -32.83 -22.54 14.30
CA THR A 82 -32.14 -23.75 13.83
C THR A 82 -31.39 -23.45 12.54
N VAL A 83 -30.08 -23.39 12.65
CA VAL A 83 -29.15 -23.20 11.53
C VAL A 83 -28.19 -24.41 11.50
N GLU A 84 -28.07 -25.02 10.35
CA GLU A 84 -27.22 -26.19 10.14
C GLU A 84 -26.14 -25.84 9.11
N VAL A 85 -24.91 -26.32 9.32
CA VAL A 85 -23.81 -26.22 8.34
C VAL A 85 -23.71 -27.53 7.55
N TRP A 86 -23.67 -27.41 6.24
CA TRP A 86 -23.53 -28.51 5.28
C TRP A 86 -22.32 -28.28 4.38
N ASN A 87 -21.79 -29.32 3.71
CA ASN A 87 -20.56 -29.28 2.92
C ASN A 87 -20.67 -29.95 1.53
N ASP A 88 -21.88 -30.02 0.99
CA ASP A 88 -22.17 -30.48 -0.37
C ASP A 88 -22.77 -29.35 -1.24
N GLY A 89 -22.25 -28.18 -1.09
CA GLY A 89 -22.67 -26.94 -1.77
C GLY A 89 -22.31 -26.88 -3.26
N PRO A 90 -22.64 -25.77 -3.93
CA PRO A 90 -22.53 -25.66 -5.38
C PRO A 90 -21.10 -25.44 -5.90
N PHE A 91 -20.15 -25.11 -5.03
CA PHE A 91 -18.78 -24.77 -5.42
C PHE A 91 -17.78 -25.79 -4.88
N GLU A 92 -16.97 -26.35 -5.78
CA GLU A 92 -16.04 -27.45 -5.46
C GLU A 92 -15.01 -27.06 -4.38
N ARG A 93 -14.51 -25.83 -4.41
CA ARG A 93 -13.46 -25.34 -3.51
C ARG A 93 -14.00 -24.55 -2.31
N CYS A 94 -15.30 -24.25 -2.31
CA CYS A 94 -16.05 -23.63 -1.23
C CYS A 94 -17.36 -24.41 -1.04
N PRO A 95 -17.29 -25.67 -0.52
CA PRO A 95 -18.45 -26.55 -0.48
C PRO A 95 -19.40 -26.28 0.69
N HIS A 96 -19.00 -25.48 1.68
CA HIS A 96 -19.85 -25.22 2.84
C HIS A 96 -21.00 -24.28 2.48
N TYR A 97 -22.14 -24.52 3.11
CA TYR A 97 -23.29 -23.63 3.09
C TYR A 97 -24.08 -23.77 4.39
N VAL A 98 -24.97 -22.85 4.65
CA VAL A 98 -25.86 -22.89 5.82
C VAL A 98 -27.28 -23.18 5.39
N ARG A 99 -27.97 -23.95 6.21
CA ARG A 99 -29.40 -24.27 6.09
C ARG A 99 -30.17 -23.57 7.19
N LEU A 100 -31.04 -22.65 6.83
CA LEU A 100 -32.02 -22.05 7.72
C LEU A 100 -33.25 -22.93 7.77
N VAL A 101 -33.44 -23.63 8.90
CA VAL A 101 -34.55 -24.59 9.04
C VAL A 101 -35.82 -23.85 9.49
N ASP A 102 -36.93 -24.10 8.79
CA ASP A 102 -38.22 -23.53 9.23
C ASP A 102 -38.58 -24.07 10.63
N PRO A 103 -38.80 -23.19 11.62
CA PRO A 103 -39.08 -23.61 12.98
C PRO A 103 -40.50 -24.19 13.13
N GLY A 104 -41.35 -24.19 12.11
CA GLY A 104 -42.73 -24.71 12.16
C GLY A 104 -43.62 -23.95 13.12
N HIS A 105 -43.21 -22.75 13.62
CA HIS A 105 -43.95 -21.98 14.62
C HIS A 105 -43.88 -20.46 14.29
N PRO A 106 -45.03 -19.75 14.25
CA PRO A 106 -45.07 -18.36 13.76
C PRO A 106 -44.31 -17.35 14.61
N HIS A 107 -44.02 -17.65 15.86
CA HIS A 107 -43.29 -16.76 16.77
C HIS A 107 -41.85 -17.16 17.02
N LYS A 108 -41.32 -18.14 16.30
CA LYS A 108 -39.91 -18.51 16.32
C LYS A 108 -39.22 -17.99 15.04
N TRP A 109 -38.03 -17.52 15.21
CA TRP A 109 -37.21 -16.93 14.13
C TRP A 109 -36.02 -17.85 13.84
N THR A 110 -35.69 -17.99 12.59
CA THR A 110 -34.47 -18.65 12.16
C THR A 110 -33.72 -17.70 11.22
N GLY A 111 -32.45 -17.47 11.49
CA GLY A 111 -31.64 -16.58 10.68
C GLY A 111 -30.22 -16.43 11.19
N LEU A 112 -29.54 -15.44 10.63
CA LEU A 112 -28.13 -15.15 10.83
C LEU A 112 -27.91 -13.63 10.94
N ASP A 113 -27.04 -13.23 11.85
CA ASP A 113 -26.44 -11.89 11.89
C ASP A 113 -24.96 -11.98 11.49
N ASN A 114 -24.48 -11.05 10.64
CA ASN A 114 -23.06 -10.85 10.33
C ASN A 114 -22.62 -9.48 10.80
N GLU A 115 -21.55 -9.43 11.57
CA GLU A 115 -21.01 -8.19 12.11
C GLU A 115 -20.00 -7.49 11.20
N GLY A 116 -19.63 -8.11 10.07
CA GLY A 116 -18.63 -7.59 9.15
C GLY A 116 -17.22 -7.54 9.73
N PHE A 117 -16.43 -6.62 9.22
CA PHE A 117 -15.06 -6.36 9.66
C PHE A 117 -15.07 -5.15 10.63
N PHE A 118 -15.06 -5.41 11.94
CA PHE A 118 -15.19 -4.37 12.99
C PHE A 118 -16.50 -3.56 12.90
N GLY A 119 -17.55 -4.14 12.33
CA GLY A 119 -18.83 -3.52 11.98
C GLY A 119 -19.02 -3.38 10.48
N ILE A 120 -20.24 -3.16 10.05
CA ILE A 120 -20.59 -2.85 8.65
C ILE A 120 -20.85 -1.35 8.53
N GLY A 121 -19.96 -0.62 7.82
CA GLY A 121 -20.15 0.80 7.58
C GLY A 121 -21.14 1.07 6.45
N VAL A 122 -22.21 1.84 6.73
CA VAL A 122 -23.17 2.26 5.72
C VAL A 122 -23.43 3.76 5.76
N LYS A 123 -23.60 4.40 4.60
CA LYS A 123 -23.92 5.83 4.47
C LYS A 123 -25.38 6.01 4.09
N GLY A 124 -26.06 6.89 4.81
CA GLY A 124 -27.44 7.24 4.52
C GLY A 124 -27.58 7.82 3.11
N GLY A 125 -28.51 7.26 2.34
CA GLY A 125 -28.76 7.63 0.95
C GLY A 125 -27.97 6.86 -0.10
N ASP A 126 -26.84 6.23 0.25
CA ASP A 126 -26.09 5.34 -0.64
C ASP A 126 -26.83 4.01 -0.83
N THR A 127 -26.41 3.24 -1.81
CA THR A 127 -27.01 1.94 -2.12
C THR A 127 -25.99 0.82 -1.98
N TYR A 128 -26.48 -0.32 -1.48
CA TYR A 128 -25.67 -1.51 -1.22
C TYR A 128 -26.31 -2.70 -1.92
N ARG A 129 -25.51 -3.48 -2.63
CA ARG A 129 -25.93 -4.70 -3.31
C ARG A 129 -25.68 -5.88 -2.40
N PHE A 130 -26.75 -6.50 -1.94
CA PHE A 130 -26.73 -7.81 -1.31
C PHE A 130 -26.87 -8.87 -2.37
N THR A 131 -26.04 -9.92 -2.32
CA THR A 131 -26.16 -11.11 -3.17
C THR A 131 -26.00 -12.37 -2.34
N VAL A 132 -26.66 -13.44 -2.76
CA VAL A 132 -26.57 -14.75 -2.11
C VAL A 132 -26.87 -15.85 -3.12
N TRP A 133 -26.12 -16.95 -3.08
CA TRP A 133 -26.55 -18.19 -3.72
C TRP A 133 -27.49 -18.91 -2.77
N ALA A 134 -28.68 -19.29 -3.28
CA ALA A 134 -29.71 -19.89 -2.45
C ALA A 134 -30.58 -20.88 -3.20
N ARG A 135 -31.22 -21.79 -2.44
CA ARG A 135 -32.24 -22.72 -2.93
C ARG A 135 -33.25 -23.04 -1.84
N VAL A 136 -34.41 -23.58 -2.24
CA VAL A 136 -35.39 -24.23 -1.35
C VAL A 136 -35.27 -25.75 -1.57
N PRO A 137 -34.59 -26.50 -0.67
CA PRO A 137 -34.22 -27.90 -0.95
C PRO A 137 -35.42 -28.78 -1.21
N ASP A 138 -36.56 -28.55 -0.57
CA ASP A 138 -37.80 -29.28 -0.77
C ASP A 138 -38.63 -28.77 -1.97
N GLY A 139 -38.19 -27.69 -2.60
CA GLY A 139 -38.87 -27.00 -3.70
C GLY A 139 -40.00 -26.09 -3.26
N GLY A 140 -40.53 -25.37 -4.26
CA GLY A 140 -41.48 -24.29 -4.04
C GLY A 140 -40.78 -22.95 -3.82
N ALA A 141 -41.32 -22.10 -2.93
CA ALA A 141 -40.76 -20.79 -2.64
C ALA A 141 -40.74 -20.50 -1.14
N SER A 142 -39.81 -19.69 -0.72
CA SER A 142 -39.66 -19.12 0.61
C SER A 142 -39.29 -17.65 0.50
N GLU A 143 -39.40 -16.89 1.58
CA GLU A 143 -39.03 -15.51 1.62
C GLU A 143 -38.03 -15.26 2.75
N LEU A 144 -36.95 -14.55 2.42
CA LEU A 144 -36.00 -14.01 3.38
C LEU A 144 -36.28 -12.52 3.58
N ARG A 145 -35.97 -12.01 4.74
CA ARG A 145 -35.82 -10.59 4.99
C ARG A 145 -34.36 -10.29 5.18
N ILE A 146 -33.85 -9.29 4.45
CA ILE A 146 -32.50 -8.82 4.50
C ILE A 146 -32.54 -7.44 5.17
N GLU A 147 -31.84 -7.27 6.28
CA GLU A 147 -31.87 -6.06 7.09
C GLU A 147 -30.47 -5.55 7.40
N LEU A 148 -30.32 -4.22 7.48
CA LEU A 148 -29.22 -3.58 8.16
C LEU A 148 -29.75 -3.01 9.50
N VAL A 149 -29.07 -3.36 10.58
CA VAL A 149 -29.57 -3.12 11.94
C VAL A 149 -28.51 -2.44 12.79
N ASN A 150 -28.91 -1.48 13.59
CA ASN A 150 -28.10 -0.94 14.68
C ASN A 150 -28.42 -1.71 15.97
N THR A 151 -27.51 -2.57 16.41
CA THR A 151 -27.64 -3.36 17.63
C THR A 151 -27.08 -2.66 18.87
N ALA A 152 -26.45 -1.49 18.72
CA ALA A 152 -25.85 -0.72 19.82
C ALA A 152 -26.86 0.15 20.57
N SER A 153 -28.11 0.26 20.09
CA SER A 153 -29.15 1.05 20.77
C SER A 153 -29.64 0.35 22.07
N MET A 154 -29.72 1.09 23.15
CA MET A 154 -30.19 0.55 24.43
C MET A 154 -31.68 0.20 24.34
N GLY A 155 -32.00 -1.09 24.27
CA GLY A 155 -33.37 -1.63 24.47
C GLY A 155 -33.97 -2.36 23.28
N GLU A 156 -33.86 -1.88 22.05
CA GLU A 156 -34.38 -2.54 20.84
C GLU A 156 -33.49 -2.23 19.67
N ASP A 157 -33.29 -3.24 18.76
CA ASP A 157 -32.58 -3.05 17.52
C ASP A 157 -33.28 -2.01 16.65
N GLN A 158 -32.53 -1.02 16.14
CA GLN A 158 -33.04 -0.03 15.21
C GLN A 158 -32.76 -0.46 13.78
N PHE A 159 -33.83 -0.56 12.99
CA PHE A 159 -33.70 -0.84 11.57
C PHE A 159 -33.12 0.38 10.82
N VAL A 160 -32.13 0.14 10.00
CA VAL A 160 -31.53 1.14 9.12
C VAL A 160 -32.12 1.02 7.72
N CYS A 161 -32.33 -0.20 7.24
CA CYS A 161 -33.15 -0.54 6.07
C CYS A 161 -33.47 -2.04 6.07
N GLN A 162 -34.51 -2.40 5.29
CA GLN A 162 -34.89 -3.81 5.10
C GLN A 162 -35.51 -4.02 3.74
N GLU A 163 -35.27 -5.20 3.15
CA GLU A 163 -35.88 -5.61 1.88
C GLU A 163 -36.24 -7.11 1.91
N PRO A 164 -37.37 -7.50 1.30
CA PRO A 164 -37.72 -8.91 1.11
C PRO A 164 -36.96 -9.51 -0.05
N LEU A 165 -36.60 -10.80 0.06
CA LEU A 165 -35.99 -11.57 -1.01
C LEU A 165 -36.68 -12.94 -1.17
N LYS A 166 -37.32 -13.16 -2.32
CA LYS A 166 -37.99 -14.43 -2.64
C LYS A 166 -37.01 -15.42 -3.23
N ILE A 167 -36.91 -16.57 -2.58
CA ILE A 167 -36.08 -17.72 -3.03
C ILE A 167 -37.04 -18.78 -3.56
N ALA A 168 -36.74 -19.39 -4.72
CA ALA A 168 -37.61 -20.38 -5.34
C ALA A 168 -36.84 -21.49 -6.07
N GLY A 169 -37.32 -22.74 -5.91
CA GLY A 169 -36.81 -23.90 -6.61
C GLY A 169 -35.72 -24.63 -5.86
N LYS A 170 -35.40 -25.85 -6.34
CA LYS A 170 -34.42 -26.76 -5.72
C LYS A 170 -32.99 -26.52 -6.17
N GLU A 171 -32.84 -25.85 -7.33
CA GLU A 171 -31.54 -25.58 -7.91
C GLU A 171 -30.94 -24.36 -7.30
N TRP A 172 -29.62 -24.37 -7.08
CA TRP A 172 -28.86 -23.22 -6.66
C TRP A 172 -28.92 -22.09 -7.69
N LYS A 173 -29.24 -20.88 -7.24
CA LYS A 173 -29.26 -19.66 -8.06
C LYS A 173 -28.75 -18.51 -7.25
N GLN A 174 -28.10 -17.56 -7.93
CA GLN A 174 -27.75 -16.28 -7.32
C GLN A 174 -28.99 -15.36 -7.30
N TYR A 175 -29.25 -14.79 -6.14
CA TYR A 175 -30.29 -13.78 -5.91
C TYR A 175 -29.65 -12.47 -5.50
N GLU A 176 -30.34 -11.38 -5.80
CA GLU A 176 -29.85 -10.02 -5.52
C GLU A 176 -30.98 -9.12 -5.00
N VAL A 177 -30.64 -8.24 -4.07
CA VAL A 177 -31.50 -7.12 -3.65
C VAL A 177 -30.65 -5.90 -3.34
N ILE A 178 -31.18 -4.71 -3.58
CA ILE A 178 -30.51 -3.44 -3.27
C ILE A 178 -31.05 -2.88 -1.98
N LEU A 179 -30.17 -2.70 -1.00
CA LEU A 179 -30.44 -2.05 0.27
C LEU A 179 -30.13 -0.56 0.16
N LYS A 180 -30.99 0.27 0.72
CA LYS A 180 -30.80 1.73 0.78
C LYS A 180 -31.01 2.24 2.19
N PRO A 181 -29.93 2.34 2.99
CA PRO A 181 -29.99 2.92 4.33
C PRO A 181 -30.52 4.36 4.29
N ASP A 182 -31.33 4.75 5.24
CA ASP A 182 -31.75 6.14 5.43
C ASP A 182 -30.83 6.94 6.36
N THR A 183 -29.96 6.24 7.11
CA THR A 183 -29.09 6.80 8.14
C THR A 183 -27.66 6.27 7.93
N THR A 184 -26.67 7.14 8.21
CA THR A 184 -25.26 6.73 8.25
C THR A 184 -24.95 6.03 9.57
N LEU A 185 -24.36 4.84 9.48
CA LEU A 185 -23.96 4.04 10.64
C LEU A 185 -22.60 3.39 10.37
N GLU A 186 -21.68 3.56 11.29
CA GLU A 186 -20.32 3.03 11.18
C GLU A 186 -20.27 1.52 11.46
N LYS A 187 -21.14 1.02 12.32
CA LYS A 187 -21.18 -0.37 12.80
C LYS A 187 -22.59 -0.95 12.75
N ALA A 188 -23.13 -1.12 11.54
CA ALA A 188 -24.32 -1.91 11.34
C ALA A 188 -24.01 -3.41 11.38
N VAL A 189 -25.05 -4.20 11.53
CA VAL A 189 -25.08 -5.66 11.41
C VAL A 189 -25.98 -6.02 10.23
N LEU A 190 -25.53 -6.93 9.38
CA LEU A 190 -26.37 -7.55 8.36
C LEU A 190 -27.16 -8.70 9.00
N ARG A 191 -28.47 -8.64 8.89
CA ARG A 191 -29.39 -9.68 9.39
C ARG A 191 -30.15 -10.32 8.26
N ILE A 192 -30.21 -11.65 8.26
CA ILE A 192 -30.90 -12.49 7.26
C ILE A 192 -31.79 -13.47 8.02
N PHE A 193 -33.09 -13.49 7.74
CA PHE A 193 -33.97 -14.47 8.39
C PHE A 193 -35.19 -14.83 7.55
N LEU A 194 -35.81 -15.98 7.90
CA LEU A 194 -37.00 -16.51 7.25
C LEU A 194 -38.24 -15.69 7.67
N VAL A 195 -39.09 -15.32 6.70
CA VAL A 195 -40.37 -14.62 6.90
C VAL A 195 -41.49 -15.25 6.05
N GLY A 196 -42.73 -14.87 6.33
CA GLY A 196 -43.92 -15.27 5.55
C GLY A 196 -44.21 -16.79 5.63
N ASP A 197 -44.67 -17.38 4.52
CA ASP A 197 -44.84 -18.82 4.36
C ASP A 197 -43.47 -19.48 4.23
N ARG A 198 -42.87 -19.72 5.40
CA ARG A 198 -41.48 -20.12 5.53
C ARG A 198 -41.28 -21.56 5.09
N LYS A 199 -40.24 -21.76 4.28
CA LYS A 199 -39.66 -23.07 4.00
C LYS A 199 -38.19 -23.01 4.34
N THR A 200 -37.61 -24.17 4.63
CA THR A 200 -36.16 -24.29 4.77
C THR A 200 -35.43 -23.75 3.54
N VAL A 201 -34.40 -22.95 3.75
CA VAL A 201 -33.59 -22.33 2.70
C VAL A 201 -32.13 -22.62 2.94
N ASP A 202 -31.43 -23.03 1.90
CA ASP A 202 -29.98 -23.15 1.88
C ASP A 202 -29.38 -21.86 1.34
N LEU A 203 -28.31 -21.35 2.00
CA LEU A 203 -27.60 -20.11 1.66
C LEU A 203 -26.10 -20.39 1.53
N GLU A 204 -25.49 -19.88 0.47
CA GLU A 204 -24.05 -19.93 0.24
C GLU A 204 -23.59 -18.60 -0.39
N HIS A 205 -22.31 -18.23 -0.21
CA HIS A 205 -21.68 -17.03 -0.75
C HIS A 205 -22.52 -15.76 -0.55
N VAL A 206 -22.72 -15.41 0.72
CA VAL A 206 -23.43 -14.20 1.12
C VAL A 206 -22.52 -13.00 1.00
N ALA A 207 -22.86 -12.00 0.20
CA ALA A 207 -22.02 -10.83 -0.05
C ALA A 207 -22.81 -9.53 0.03
N LEU A 208 -22.14 -8.46 0.49
CA LEU A 208 -22.70 -7.12 0.58
C LEU A 208 -21.67 -6.08 0.14
N PHE A 209 -21.94 -5.36 -0.92
CA PHE A 209 -21.05 -4.34 -1.47
C PHE A 209 -21.74 -2.99 -1.61
N PRO A 210 -21.04 -1.85 -1.42
CA PRO A 210 -21.52 -0.58 -1.94
C PRO A 210 -21.66 -0.67 -3.46
N THR A 211 -22.65 0.00 -4.03
CA THR A 211 -22.78 0.06 -5.49
C THR A 211 -21.84 1.09 -6.12
N ASP A 212 -21.39 2.10 -5.36
CA ASP A 212 -20.37 3.08 -5.76
C ASP A 212 -18.97 2.57 -5.38
N THR A 213 -18.39 1.77 -6.26
CA THR A 213 -17.02 1.21 -6.14
C THR A 213 -16.06 1.97 -7.04
N TRP A 214 -14.76 1.69 -6.90
CA TRP A 214 -13.73 2.20 -7.81
C TRP A 214 -14.05 1.83 -9.26
N LYS A 215 -14.05 2.84 -10.16
CA LYS A 215 -14.40 2.68 -11.59
C LYS A 215 -15.76 2.02 -11.85
N GLY A 216 -16.58 1.85 -10.85
CA GLY A 216 -17.91 1.21 -10.97
C GLY A 216 -17.86 -0.31 -11.16
N HIS A 217 -16.75 -0.97 -10.85
CA HIS A 217 -16.66 -2.42 -10.93
C HIS A 217 -17.63 -3.09 -9.96
N ARG A 218 -18.39 -4.04 -10.48
CA ARG A 218 -19.28 -4.85 -9.65
C ARG A 218 -18.42 -5.65 -8.62
N ASN A 219 -18.79 -5.56 -7.35
CA ASN A 219 -18.05 -6.21 -6.26
C ASN A 219 -16.55 -5.84 -6.25
N GLY A 220 -16.28 -4.57 -6.55
CA GLY A 220 -14.94 -4.03 -6.71
C GLY A 220 -14.33 -3.49 -5.43
N MET A 221 -13.45 -2.49 -5.60
CA MET A 221 -12.66 -1.91 -4.51
C MET A 221 -13.35 -0.68 -3.90
N ARG A 222 -13.02 -0.40 -2.64
CA ARG A 222 -13.40 0.82 -1.93
C ARG A 222 -12.86 2.04 -2.67
N LYS A 223 -13.78 2.91 -3.09
CA LYS A 223 -13.48 4.06 -3.96
C LYS A 223 -12.51 5.06 -3.31
N ASP A 224 -12.68 5.36 -2.03
CA ASP A 224 -11.82 6.30 -1.30
C ASP A 224 -10.39 5.80 -1.16
N LEU A 225 -10.20 4.51 -0.89
CA LEU A 225 -8.89 3.89 -0.77
C LEU A 225 -8.18 3.79 -2.13
N ALA A 226 -8.86 3.30 -3.16
CA ALA A 226 -8.29 3.22 -4.51
C ALA A 226 -7.97 4.62 -5.09
N GLN A 227 -8.81 5.65 -4.81
CA GLN A 227 -8.52 7.03 -5.17
C GLN A 227 -7.27 7.56 -4.49
N ALA A 228 -7.06 7.22 -3.21
CA ALA A 228 -5.85 7.63 -2.49
C ALA A 228 -4.57 7.02 -3.11
N LEU A 229 -4.66 5.81 -3.70
CA LEU A 229 -3.57 5.21 -4.47
C LEU A 229 -3.34 5.93 -5.80
N ALA A 230 -4.40 6.19 -6.55
CA ALA A 230 -4.32 6.88 -7.84
C ALA A 230 -3.72 8.30 -7.72
N ASP A 231 -4.03 9.01 -6.63
CA ASP A 231 -3.53 10.36 -6.35
C ASP A 231 -2.01 10.40 -6.07
N LEU A 232 -1.39 9.29 -5.71
CA LEU A 232 0.08 9.16 -5.60
C LEU A 232 0.76 9.14 -6.98
N LYS A 233 0.03 8.83 -8.05
CA LYS A 233 0.55 8.61 -9.41
C LYS A 233 1.68 7.57 -9.43
N PRO A 234 1.45 6.37 -8.91
CA PRO A 234 2.48 5.36 -8.78
C PRO A 234 2.92 4.85 -10.15
N GLY A 235 4.22 4.69 -10.35
CA GLY A 235 4.79 4.11 -11.57
C GLY A 235 4.96 2.59 -11.48
N ILE A 236 4.97 2.02 -10.28
CA ILE A 236 5.08 0.59 -10.01
C ILE A 236 4.12 0.21 -8.89
N PHE A 237 3.50 -0.98 -8.99
CA PHE A 237 2.66 -1.56 -7.96
C PHE A 237 3.17 -2.94 -7.60
N ARG A 238 3.80 -3.09 -6.42
CA ARG A 238 4.22 -4.36 -5.83
C ARG A 238 3.07 -4.99 -5.06
N PHE A 239 2.78 -6.25 -5.35
CA PHE A 239 1.74 -7.06 -4.69
C PHE A 239 2.10 -8.56 -4.75
N PRO A 240 1.47 -9.47 -4.01
CA PRO A 240 0.40 -9.29 -3.03
C PRO A 240 0.91 -8.94 -1.65
N GLY A 241 2.21 -8.78 -1.46
CA GLY A 241 2.78 -8.45 -0.18
C GLY A 241 4.27 -8.64 -0.06
N GLY A 242 4.62 -8.67 1.18
CA GLY A 242 5.80 -9.09 1.87
C GLY A 242 5.66 -10.53 2.37
N CYS A 243 5.69 -10.74 3.71
CA CYS A 243 5.73 -12.07 4.33
C CYS A 243 4.51 -12.96 4.03
N ILE A 244 3.36 -12.43 3.61
CA ILE A 244 2.24 -13.27 3.20
C ILE A 244 2.53 -14.10 1.94
N VAL A 245 3.50 -13.67 1.11
CA VAL A 245 3.95 -14.44 -0.07
C VAL A 245 4.45 -15.81 0.35
N GLU A 246 5.17 -15.86 1.48
CA GLU A 246 5.80 -17.05 2.03
C GLU A 246 4.83 -17.90 2.86
N GLY A 247 3.85 -17.25 3.51
CA GLY A 247 2.96 -17.86 4.49
C GLY A 247 3.65 -18.18 5.83
N THR A 248 2.87 -18.61 6.80
CA THR A 248 3.39 -19.20 8.04
C THR A 248 4.13 -20.50 7.74
N ASP A 249 3.59 -21.27 6.80
CA ASP A 249 4.18 -22.48 6.22
C ASP A 249 3.89 -22.51 4.70
N LEU A 250 4.45 -23.48 3.99
CA LEU A 250 4.25 -23.61 2.54
C LEU A 250 2.79 -23.83 2.12
N PRO A 251 1.95 -24.57 2.85
CA PRO A 251 0.52 -24.69 2.55
C PRO A 251 -0.22 -23.34 2.60
N THR A 252 0.11 -22.46 3.53
CA THR A 252 -0.54 -21.16 3.73
C THR A 252 0.08 -20.02 2.93
N ARG A 253 1.13 -20.31 2.10
CA ARG A 253 1.70 -19.34 1.18
C ARG A 253 0.65 -18.74 0.25
N TYR A 254 0.86 -17.52 -0.19
CA TYR A 254 -0.02 -16.90 -1.18
C TYR A 254 0.13 -17.57 -2.54
N ASN A 255 -0.78 -18.48 -2.89
CA ASN A 255 -0.80 -19.15 -4.18
C ASN A 255 -1.74 -18.39 -5.13
N TRP A 256 -1.17 -17.67 -6.10
CA TRP A 256 -1.92 -16.83 -7.03
C TRP A 256 -2.99 -17.59 -7.83
N LYS A 257 -2.79 -18.88 -8.12
CA LYS A 257 -3.78 -19.73 -8.82
C LYS A 257 -5.06 -19.91 -8.03
N ASN A 258 -5.01 -19.76 -6.70
CA ASN A 258 -6.18 -19.76 -5.84
C ASN A 258 -7.00 -18.48 -5.92
N THR A 259 -6.43 -17.42 -6.50
CA THR A 259 -6.99 -16.06 -6.47
C THR A 259 -7.59 -15.62 -7.80
N VAL A 260 -7.67 -16.52 -8.78
CA VAL A 260 -8.23 -16.28 -10.12
C VAL A 260 -9.39 -17.20 -10.43
N GLY A 261 -10.21 -16.86 -11.41
CA GLY A 261 -11.47 -17.54 -11.71
C GLY A 261 -12.65 -16.96 -10.91
N PRO A 262 -13.82 -17.64 -10.94
CA PRO A 262 -15.02 -17.18 -10.22
C PRO A 262 -14.76 -17.01 -8.73
N VAL A 263 -15.18 -15.88 -8.19
CA VAL A 263 -14.88 -15.51 -6.78
C VAL A 263 -15.53 -16.47 -5.78
N GLU A 264 -16.66 -17.07 -6.15
CA GLU A 264 -17.38 -18.04 -5.33
C GLU A 264 -16.62 -19.36 -5.15
N ASN A 265 -15.65 -19.64 -6.05
CA ASN A 265 -14.85 -20.88 -6.00
C ASN A 265 -13.38 -20.62 -5.61
N ARG A 266 -13.07 -19.44 -5.04
CA ARG A 266 -11.75 -19.13 -4.51
C ARG A 266 -11.68 -19.58 -3.05
N PRO A 267 -10.75 -20.50 -2.67
CA PRO A 267 -10.68 -21.02 -1.31
C PRO A 267 -10.22 -19.97 -0.32
N ILE A 268 -10.59 -20.14 0.93
CA ILE A 268 -10.02 -19.38 2.04
C ILE A 268 -8.56 -19.77 2.26
N ASN A 269 -7.74 -18.79 2.64
CA ASN A 269 -6.39 -19.00 3.09
C ASN A 269 -6.19 -18.39 4.48
N GLU A 270 -5.42 -19.05 5.33
CA GLU A 270 -4.99 -18.50 6.61
C GLU A 270 -4.02 -17.34 6.35
N ASN A 271 -4.30 -16.19 6.95
CA ASN A 271 -3.41 -15.05 6.82
C ASN A 271 -2.21 -15.23 7.76
N ARG A 272 -1.00 -15.06 7.23
CA ARG A 272 0.24 -15.16 7.99
C ARG A 272 0.26 -14.28 9.25
N TRP A 273 -0.48 -13.18 9.25
CA TRP A 273 -0.52 -12.21 10.36
C TRP A 273 -1.55 -12.57 11.45
N GLU A 274 -2.27 -13.67 11.33
CA GLU A 274 -3.31 -14.09 12.28
C GLU A 274 -2.77 -14.18 13.72
N TYR A 275 -1.63 -14.83 13.92
CA TYR A 275 -1.04 -15.06 15.24
C TYR A 275 0.33 -14.43 15.47
N THR A 276 0.80 -13.57 14.57
CA THR A 276 2.19 -13.08 14.62
C THR A 276 2.44 -12.12 15.78
N PHE A 277 1.49 -11.25 16.08
CA PHE A 277 1.66 -10.20 17.07
C PHE A 277 0.87 -10.48 18.36
N PRO A 278 1.55 -10.88 19.47
CA PRO A 278 0.86 -11.25 20.73
C PRO A 278 0.03 -10.13 21.35
N HIS A 279 0.32 -8.87 21.02
CA HIS A 279 -0.40 -7.72 21.56
C HIS A 279 -1.73 -7.45 20.80
N ARG A 280 -1.95 -8.09 19.65
CA ARG A 280 -3.14 -7.98 18.82
C ARG A 280 -3.41 -9.27 18.08
N PHE A 281 -4.23 -10.10 18.69
CA PHE A 281 -4.68 -11.37 18.11
C PHE A 281 -5.95 -11.19 17.30
N TYR A 282 -5.97 -11.73 16.09
CA TYR A 282 -7.15 -11.82 15.24
C TYR A 282 -7.29 -13.25 14.71
N PRO A 283 -7.85 -14.19 15.52
CA PRO A 283 -7.94 -15.61 15.17
C PRO A 283 -8.93 -15.91 14.04
N ASP A 284 -9.47 -14.89 13.42
CA ASP A 284 -10.37 -14.92 12.27
C ASP A 284 -9.83 -14.09 11.09
N TYR A 285 -8.50 -13.88 11.06
CA TYR A 285 -7.86 -13.16 9.96
C TYR A 285 -7.51 -14.11 8.82
N TYR A 286 -8.49 -14.37 7.98
CA TYR A 286 -8.37 -15.18 6.77
C TYR A 286 -8.41 -14.30 5.52
N GLN A 287 -7.88 -14.83 4.41
CA GLN A 287 -7.93 -14.21 3.09
C GLN A 287 -9.02 -14.89 2.25
N SER A 288 -10.06 -14.16 1.84
CA SER A 288 -11.11 -14.69 0.97
C SER A 288 -10.71 -14.74 -0.50
N TYR A 289 -9.56 -14.14 -0.83
CA TYR A 289 -9.09 -13.95 -2.19
C TYR A 289 -10.08 -13.22 -3.13
N GLY A 290 -11.05 -12.51 -2.57
CA GLY A 290 -11.90 -11.61 -3.35
C GLY A 290 -11.11 -10.52 -4.05
N LEU A 291 -10.07 -10.01 -3.40
CA LEU A 291 -8.99 -9.23 -3.99
C LEU A 291 -7.83 -10.18 -4.33
N GLY A 292 -7.71 -10.55 -5.58
CA GLY A 292 -6.71 -11.50 -6.07
C GLY A 292 -5.80 -10.92 -7.16
N PHE A 293 -5.03 -11.78 -7.82
CA PHE A 293 -4.06 -11.32 -8.82
C PHE A 293 -4.71 -10.64 -10.01
N PHE A 294 -5.87 -11.10 -10.46
CA PHE A 294 -6.60 -10.43 -11.52
C PHE A 294 -6.94 -8.98 -11.13
N GLU A 295 -7.49 -8.80 -9.94
CA GLU A 295 -7.89 -7.50 -9.42
C GLU A 295 -6.67 -6.58 -9.19
N PHE A 296 -5.52 -7.11 -8.75
CA PHE A 296 -4.27 -6.35 -8.64
C PHE A 296 -3.74 -5.90 -10.02
N PHE A 297 -3.74 -6.76 -11.01
CA PHE A 297 -3.36 -6.38 -12.39
C PHE A 297 -4.29 -5.32 -12.96
N GLN A 298 -5.60 -5.47 -12.77
CA GLN A 298 -6.60 -4.50 -13.20
C GLN A 298 -6.39 -3.14 -12.52
N LEU A 299 -6.18 -3.13 -11.20
CA LEU A 299 -5.90 -1.90 -10.48
C LEU A 299 -4.60 -1.24 -10.98
N SER A 300 -3.54 -2.02 -11.24
CA SER A 300 -2.29 -1.49 -11.80
C SER A 300 -2.53 -0.72 -13.09
N GLU A 301 -3.27 -1.30 -14.02
CA GLU A 301 -3.62 -0.65 -15.29
C GLU A 301 -4.47 0.61 -15.08
N GLU A 302 -5.46 0.56 -14.18
CA GLU A 302 -6.39 1.67 -13.93
C GLU A 302 -5.77 2.89 -13.25
N ILE A 303 -4.73 2.68 -12.45
CA ILE A 303 -3.97 3.79 -11.81
C ILE A 303 -2.72 4.17 -12.60
N GLY A 304 -2.45 3.49 -13.73
CA GLY A 304 -1.34 3.78 -14.63
C GLY A 304 0.02 3.35 -14.10
N SER A 305 0.09 2.27 -13.31
CA SER A 305 1.32 1.69 -12.77
C SER A 305 1.69 0.38 -13.48
N GLU A 306 3.00 0.08 -13.53
CA GLU A 306 3.48 -1.24 -13.94
C GLU A 306 3.21 -2.25 -12.81
N PRO A 307 2.70 -3.45 -13.09
CA PRO A 307 2.55 -4.48 -12.07
C PRO A 307 3.90 -5.13 -11.73
N LEU A 308 4.12 -5.40 -10.44
CA LEU A 308 5.24 -6.17 -9.91
C LEU A 308 4.72 -7.24 -8.95
N PRO A 309 4.29 -8.39 -9.46
CA PRO A 309 3.93 -9.52 -8.61
C PRO A 309 5.16 -10.13 -7.94
N ILE A 310 5.03 -10.49 -6.67
CA ILE A 310 6.03 -11.24 -5.90
C ILE A 310 5.51 -12.66 -5.67
N LEU A 311 6.33 -13.66 -5.92
CA LEU A 311 5.98 -15.07 -5.78
C LEU A 311 6.89 -15.78 -4.78
N SER A 312 6.33 -16.81 -4.14
CA SER A 312 7.09 -17.71 -3.27
C SER A 312 8.17 -18.45 -4.07
N CYS A 313 9.36 -18.50 -3.51
CA CYS A 313 10.49 -19.29 -4.04
C CYS A 313 10.58 -20.70 -3.42
N GLY A 314 9.51 -21.17 -2.75
CA GLY A 314 9.51 -22.46 -2.05
C GLY A 314 10.08 -22.40 -0.63
N LEU A 315 10.29 -21.21 -0.10
CA LEU A 315 10.65 -21.00 1.30
C LEU A 315 9.44 -20.52 2.09
N ALA A 316 9.16 -21.15 3.22
CA ALA A 316 8.27 -20.60 4.23
C ALA A 316 8.96 -19.42 4.94
N CYS A 317 8.19 -18.55 5.59
CA CYS A 317 8.75 -17.36 6.22
C CYS A 317 9.85 -17.70 7.24
N GLN A 318 11.08 -17.31 6.94
CA GLN A 318 12.25 -17.62 7.78
C GLN A 318 12.21 -16.94 9.16
N PHE A 319 11.42 -15.86 9.33
CA PHE A 319 11.19 -15.27 10.67
C PHE A 319 10.46 -16.20 11.64
N GLN A 320 9.76 -17.21 11.10
CA GLN A 320 8.96 -18.16 11.89
C GLN A 320 9.46 -19.59 11.79
N ASN A 321 10.34 -19.90 10.83
CA ASN A 321 10.76 -21.26 10.51
C ASN A 321 12.29 -21.37 10.43
N ASP A 322 12.90 -21.86 11.50
CA ASP A 322 14.35 -22.15 11.56
C ASP A 322 14.67 -23.57 11.05
N ASP A 323 13.67 -24.46 10.96
CA ASP A 323 13.87 -25.85 10.55
C ASP A 323 13.92 -25.95 9.01
N PRO A 324 15.01 -26.47 8.44
CA PRO A 324 15.12 -26.69 7.00
C PRO A 324 13.99 -27.52 6.39
N SER A 325 13.35 -28.41 7.18
CA SER A 325 12.22 -29.22 6.71
C SER A 325 10.92 -28.44 6.47
N ALA A 326 10.84 -27.19 6.94
CA ALA A 326 9.73 -26.29 6.65
C ALA A 326 9.76 -25.76 5.22
N HIS A 327 10.89 -25.88 4.53
CA HIS A 327 11.14 -25.37 3.19
C HIS A 327 11.07 -26.47 2.15
N CYS A 328 10.73 -26.11 0.90
CA CYS A 328 10.76 -27.02 -0.21
C CYS A 328 12.21 -27.40 -0.56
N PRO A 329 12.56 -28.69 -0.74
CA PRO A 329 13.87 -29.05 -1.27
C PRO A 329 14.11 -28.46 -2.68
N VAL A 330 15.35 -28.09 -2.99
CA VAL A 330 15.71 -27.45 -4.28
C VAL A 330 15.34 -28.32 -5.49
N ASP A 331 15.47 -29.64 -5.38
CA ASP A 331 15.11 -30.60 -6.43
C ASP A 331 13.58 -30.82 -6.59
N GLU A 332 12.78 -30.28 -5.67
CA GLU A 332 11.31 -30.32 -5.70
C GLU A 332 10.68 -28.96 -6.09
N LEU A 333 11.47 -27.96 -6.48
CA LEU A 333 10.98 -26.59 -6.78
C LEU A 333 10.15 -26.48 -8.07
N GLN A 334 10.05 -27.53 -8.88
CA GLN A 334 9.38 -27.45 -10.18
C GLN A 334 7.94 -26.90 -10.13
N PRO A 335 7.08 -27.23 -9.13
CA PRO A 335 5.73 -26.64 -9.04
C PRO A 335 5.76 -25.11 -8.84
N PHE A 336 6.67 -24.60 -8.02
CA PHE A 336 6.83 -23.16 -7.77
C PHE A 336 7.37 -22.41 -9.00
N ILE A 337 8.34 -23.03 -9.71
CA ILE A 337 8.86 -22.49 -10.97
C ILE A 337 7.74 -22.45 -12.03
N GLN A 338 6.91 -23.50 -12.10
CA GLN A 338 5.78 -23.52 -13.01
C GLN A 338 4.74 -22.43 -12.65
N ASP A 339 4.51 -22.17 -11.35
CA ASP A 339 3.64 -21.07 -10.91
C ASP A 339 4.12 -19.72 -11.45
N ALA A 340 5.44 -19.47 -11.48
CA ALA A 340 6.01 -18.24 -12.03
C ALA A 340 5.83 -18.16 -13.56
N LEU A 341 6.08 -19.25 -14.29
CA LEU A 341 5.89 -19.29 -15.75
C LEU A 341 4.42 -19.12 -16.15
N ASP A 342 3.52 -19.79 -15.42
CA ASP A 342 2.08 -19.71 -15.62
C ASP A 342 1.54 -18.30 -15.33
N LEU A 343 2.09 -17.59 -14.34
CA LEU A 343 1.70 -16.22 -14.05
C LEU A 343 2.09 -15.27 -15.19
N ILE A 344 3.28 -15.44 -15.77
CA ILE A 344 3.70 -14.65 -16.94
C ILE A 344 2.76 -14.94 -18.12
N GLU A 345 2.37 -16.20 -18.32
CA GLU A 345 1.38 -16.58 -19.33
C GLU A 345 0.00 -15.98 -19.02
N PHE A 346 -0.45 -16.01 -17.76
CA PHE A 346 -1.70 -15.38 -17.35
C PHE A 346 -1.70 -13.88 -17.69
N ALA A 347 -0.62 -13.18 -17.36
CA ALA A 347 -0.52 -11.74 -17.59
C ALA A 347 -0.35 -11.39 -19.10
N ASN A 348 0.46 -12.13 -19.83
CA ASN A 348 0.93 -11.75 -21.17
C ASN A 348 0.52 -12.70 -22.29
N GLY A 349 0.11 -13.92 -21.96
CA GLY A 349 -0.21 -14.96 -22.94
C GLY A 349 -1.45 -14.63 -23.79
N PRO A 350 -1.52 -15.18 -25.03
CA PRO A 350 -2.68 -15.01 -25.87
C PRO A 350 -3.92 -15.71 -25.27
N VAL A 351 -5.13 -15.26 -25.64
CA VAL A 351 -6.40 -15.85 -25.17
C VAL A 351 -6.57 -17.33 -25.54
N THR A 352 -5.73 -17.86 -26.42
CA THR A 352 -5.70 -19.28 -26.82
C THR A 352 -4.80 -20.13 -25.91
N SER A 353 -3.98 -19.53 -25.07
CA SER A 353 -3.16 -20.24 -24.08
C SER A 353 -3.98 -20.59 -22.85
N THR A 354 -3.49 -21.49 -22.03
CA THR A 354 -4.21 -21.98 -20.83
C THR A 354 -4.54 -20.82 -19.88
N TRP A 355 -3.56 -20.05 -19.47
CA TRP A 355 -3.74 -18.99 -18.49
C TRP A 355 -4.19 -17.67 -19.11
N GLY A 356 -3.82 -17.37 -20.37
CA GLY A 356 -4.37 -16.25 -21.10
C GLY A 356 -5.88 -16.38 -21.32
N LYS A 357 -6.39 -17.63 -21.48
CA LYS A 357 -7.83 -17.90 -21.52
C LYS A 357 -8.50 -17.58 -20.18
N VAL A 358 -7.93 -17.98 -19.06
CA VAL A 358 -8.47 -17.67 -17.72
C VAL A 358 -8.61 -16.17 -17.53
N ARG A 359 -7.57 -15.38 -17.88
CA ARG A 359 -7.65 -13.92 -17.87
C ARG A 359 -8.79 -13.39 -18.74
N ALA A 360 -8.92 -13.90 -19.95
CA ALA A 360 -9.98 -13.48 -20.87
C ALA A 360 -11.37 -13.81 -20.35
N ASP A 361 -11.57 -15.00 -19.79
CA ASP A 361 -12.83 -15.45 -19.19
C ASP A 361 -13.21 -14.56 -17.96
N MET A 362 -12.24 -14.01 -17.27
CA MET A 362 -12.43 -13.04 -16.19
C MET A 362 -12.74 -11.61 -16.71
N GLY A 363 -12.82 -11.41 -18.01
CA GLY A 363 -13.22 -10.14 -18.63
C GLY A 363 -12.10 -9.27 -19.18
N HIS A 364 -10.83 -9.74 -19.16
CA HIS A 364 -9.68 -8.99 -19.68
C HIS A 364 -8.93 -9.77 -20.77
N PRO A 365 -9.40 -9.75 -22.03
CA PRO A 365 -8.76 -10.49 -23.12
C PRO A 365 -7.41 -9.91 -23.55
N ALA A 366 -7.16 -8.61 -23.33
CA ALA A 366 -5.86 -7.98 -23.61
C ALA A 366 -4.79 -8.42 -22.61
N PRO A 367 -3.51 -8.47 -22.97
CA PRO A 367 -2.44 -8.71 -22.02
C PRO A 367 -2.26 -7.51 -21.07
N PHE A 368 -1.87 -7.79 -19.82
CA PHE A 368 -1.51 -6.75 -18.83
C PHE A 368 -0.09 -6.19 -19.05
N ASN A 369 0.67 -6.74 -19.99
CA ASN A 369 2.02 -6.30 -20.33
C ASN A 369 3.02 -6.35 -19.16
N LEU A 370 2.96 -7.42 -18.38
CA LEU A 370 3.89 -7.68 -17.27
C LEU A 370 5.35 -7.61 -17.75
N LYS A 371 6.17 -6.84 -17.04
CA LYS A 371 7.60 -6.64 -17.34
C LYS A 371 8.51 -7.09 -16.20
N TYR A 372 7.98 -7.17 -14.99
CA TYR A 372 8.74 -7.43 -13.77
C TYR A 372 8.11 -8.56 -12.98
N ILE A 373 8.93 -9.40 -12.35
CA ILE A 373 8.52 -10.43 -11.42
C ILE A 373 9.52 -10.52 -10.27
N GLY A 374 9.04 -10.56 -9.04
CA GLY A 374 9.86 -10.83 -7.88
C GLY A 374 9.74 -12.30 -7.46
N ILE A 375 10.87 -12.89 -7.07
CA ILE A 375 10.93 -14.27 -6.60
C ILE A 375 11.50 -14.29 -5.18
N GLY A 376 10.63 -14.63 -4.23
CA GLY A 376 10.94 -14.55 -2.80
C GLY A 376 10.71 -13.15 -2.21
N ASN A 377 10.62 -13.10 -0.88
CA ASN A 377 10.48 -11.89 -0.09
C ASN A 377 11.33 -11.99 1.18
N GLU A 378 12.23 -11.05 1.41
CA GLU A 378 13.07 -10.96 2.62
C GLU A 378 13.85 -12.24 2.98
N GLN A 379 13.99 -13.19 2.09
CA GLN A 379 14.78 -14.40 2.34
C GLN A 379 16.26 -14.08 2.52
N TRP A 380 16.94 -14.91 3.32
CA TRP A 380 18.37 -14.76 3.63
C TRP A 380 19.10 -16.09 3.64
N ASP A 381 20.42 -16.04 3.90
CA ASP A 381 21.37 -17.15 3.91
C ASP A 381 21.53 -17.88 2.56
N PRO A 382 22.43 -18.85 2.44
CA PRO A 382 22.69 -19.56 1.19
C PRO A 382 21.48 -20.24 0.56
N ILE A 383 20.50 -20.64 1.38
CA ILE A 383 19.29 -21.31 0.92
C ILE A 383 18.52 -20.46 -0.10
N TYR A 384 18.51 -19.13 0.06
CA TYR A 384 17.76 -18.27 -0.86
C TYR A 384 18.39 -18.23 -2.28
N PRO A 385 19.67 -17.91 -2.48
CA PRO A 385 20.30 -17.99 -3.80
C PRO A 385 20.18 -19.37 -4.45
N GLU A 386 20.26 -20.47 -3.67
CA GLU A 386 20.07 -21.84 -4.16
C GLU A 386 18.68 -22.05 -4.72
N HIS A 387 17.63 -21.51 -4.06
CA HIS A 387 16.26 -21.55 -4.55
C HIS A 387 16.00 -20.63 -5.72
N LEU A 388 16.57 -19.43 -5.73
CA LEU A 388 16.37 -18.44 -6.79
C LEU A 388 16.98 -18.87 -8.14
N GLU A 389 18.12 -19.55 -8.12
CA GLU A 389 18.87 -19.90 -9.34
C GLU A 389 18.05 -20.71 -10.36
N PRO A 390 17.30 -21.77 -9.99
CA PRO A 390 16.44 -22.50 -10.91
C PRO A 390 15.34 -21.62 -11.54
N PHE A 391 14.73 -20.69 -10.78
CA PHE A 391 13.74 -19.74 -11.31
C PHE A 391 14.36 -18.82 -12.37
N VAL A 392 15.52 -18.24 -12.08
CA VAL A 392 16.22 -17.36 -13.02
C VAL A 392 16.49 -18.10 -14.32
N LYS A 393 17.00 -19.35 -14.27
CA LYS A 393 17.25 -20.18 -15.45
C LYS A 393 15.98 -20.43 -16.26
N ALA A 394 14.88 -20.81 -15.59
CA ALA A 394 13.63 -21.13 -16.26
C ALA A 394 12.96 -19.90 -16.88
N ILE A 395 12.89 -18.79 -16.14
CA ILE A 395 12.28 -17.55 -16.63
C ILE A 395 13.09 -16.98 -17.80
N ARG A 396 14.42 -16.95 -17.71
CA ARG A 396 15.29 -16.48 -18.82
C ARG A 396 15.16 -17.33 -20.08
N ALA A 397 14.94 -18.64 -19.92
CA ALA A 397 14.75 -19.55 -21.05
C ALA A 397 13.38 -19.35 -21.75
N ALA A 398 12.31 -19.13 -20.98
CA ALA A 398 10.96 -19.02 -21.52
C ALA A 398 10.55 -17.58 -21.86
N TYR A 399 10.98 -16.60 -21.06
CA TYR A 399 10.56 -15.20 -21.13
C TYR A 399 11.77 -14.26 -20.89
N PRO A 400 12.71 -14.15 -21.84
CA PRO A 400 14.00 -13.45 -21.67
C PRO A 400 13.86 -11.94 -21.40
N ASP A 401 12.72 -11.34 -21.77
CA ASP A 401 12.46 -9.91 -21.60
C ASP A 401 11.91 -9.55 -20.20
N ILE A 402 11.46 -10.53 -19.44
CA ILE A 402 10.96 -10.33 -18.08
C ILE A 402 12.13 -9.98 -17.14
N LYS A 403 11.99 -8.91 -16.40
CA LYS A 403 12.93 -8.44 -15.39
C LYS A 403 12.70 -9.15 -14.06
N ILE A 404 13.76 -9.70 -13.50
CA ILE A 404 13.71 -10.48 -12.26
C ILE A 404 14.20 -9.60 -11.10
N VAL A 405 13.39 -9.53 -10.05
CA VAL A 405 13.71 -8.88 -8.78
C VAL A 405 14.07 -9.96 -7.77
N GLY A 406 15.27 -9.88 -7.20
CA GLY A 406 15.70 -10.73 -6.09
C GLY A 406 15.86 -9.92 -4.82
N SER A 407 15.86 -10.59 -3.66
CA SER A 407 15.91 -9.96 -2.33
C SER A 407 17.35 -9.85 -1.82
N SER A 408 17.66 -8.77 -1.11
CA SER A 408 18.89 -8.63 -0.30
C SER A 408 18.71 -9.02 1.17
N GLY A 409 17.59 -9.69 1.49
CA GLY A 409 17.21 -10.03 2.87
C GLY A 409 16.40 -8.93 3.54
N PRO A 410 16.09 -9.10 4.85
CA PRO A 410 15.21 -8.19 5.59
C PRO A 410 15.89 -6.89 6.04
N ASN A 411 17.20 -6.77 5.83
CA ASN A 411 18.00 -5.64 6.26
C ASN A 411 18.78 -5.04 5.10
N SER A 412 19.02 -3.74 5.19
CA SER A 412 19.76 -2.97 4.18
C SER A 412 21.26 -2.81 4.49
N GLU A 413 21.77 -3.55 5.46
CA GLU A 413 23.17 -3.55 5.89
C GLU A 413 23.45 -4.77 6.78
N GLY A 414 24.72 -5.14 6.94
CA GLY A 414 25.17 -6.27 7.74
C GLY A 414 25.34 -7.56 6.94
N ASP A 415 25.67 -8.66 7.63
CA ASP A 415 26.17 -9.89 7.01
C ASP A 415 25.22 -10.48 5.96
N GLN A 416 23.91 -10.47 6.20
CA GLN A 416 22.92 -10.98 5.24
C GLN A 416 22.90 -10.14 3.95
N PHE A 417 22.86 -8.82 4.08
CA PHE A 417 22.89 -7.89 2.96
C PHE A 417 24.21 -8.00 2.17
N ASP A 418 25.35 -8.01 2.88
CA ASP A 418 26.68 -8.06 2.28
C ASP A 418 26.92 -9.40 1.55
N TYR A 419 26.27 -10.48 1.98
CA TYR A 419 26.29 -11.78 1.33
C TYR A 419 25.36 -11.81 0.10
N LEU A 420 24.12 -11.35 0.24
CA LEU A 420 23.10 -11.53 -0.81
C LEU A 420 23.27 -10.58 -2.00
N TRP A 421 23.77 -9.36 -1.80
CA TRP A 421 23.97 -8.43 -2.92
C TRP A 421 24.90 -8.98 -4.02
N PRO A 422 26.11 -9.51 -3.71
CA PRO A 422 26.94 -10.19 -4.69
C PRO A 422 26.27 -11.41 -5.32
N GLU A 423 25.51 -12.19 -4.56
CA GLU A 423 24.77 -13.35 -5.07
C GLU A 423 23.69 -12.94 -6.09
N MET A 424 22.93 -11.89 -5.83
CA MET A 424 21.96 -11.37 -6.81
C MET A 424 22.65 -10.95 -8.11
N LYS A 425 23.82 -10.33 -8.02
CA LYS A 425 24.64 -9.99 -9.19
C LYS A 425 25.15 -11.25 -9.91
N ARG A 426 25.60 -12.27 -9.18
CA ARG A 426 26.06 -13.55 -9.74
C ARG A 426 24.95 -14.27 -10.49
N LEU A 427 23.74 -14.29 -9.94
CA LEU A 427 22.56 -14.94 -10.51
C LEU A 427 21.96 -14.16 -11.69
N GLY A 428 22.35 -12.91 -11.90
CA GLY A 428 21.85 -12.08 -12.99
C GLY A 428 20.43 -11.52 -12.73
N ALA A 429 20.09 -11.24 -11.48
CA ALA A 429 18.92 -10.44 -11.15
C ALA A 429 19.02 -9.06 -11.82
N ASP A 430 17.90 -8.51 -12.31
CA ASP A 430 17.87 -7.17 -12.89
C ASP A 430 17.80 -6.09 -11.80
N LEU A 431 17.07 -6.38 -10.72
CA LEU A 431 16.94 -5.50 -9.56
C LEU A 431 17.17 -6.29 -8.26
N VAL A 432 17.63 -5.57 -7.26
CA VAL A 432 17.76 -6.08 -5.88
C VAL A 432 16.82 -5.29 -4.98
N ASP A 433 15.96 -6.01 -4.29
CA ASP A 433 14.99 -5.48 -3.34
C ASP A 433 15.66 -5.24 -1.99
N GLU A 434 15.69 -3.98 -1.55
CA GLU A 434 16.27 -3.53 -0.27
C GLU A 434 15.17 -3.02 0.64
N HIS A 435 15.21 -3.40 1.94
CA HIS A 435 14.21 -3.03 2.95
C HIS A 435 14.81 -2.19 4.09
N PHE A 436 14.07 -1.15 4.53
CA PHE A 436 14.56 -0.12 5.47
C PHE A 436 13.52 0.26 6.52
N TYR A 437 13.31 -0.57 7.52
CA TYR A 437 12.53 -0.21 8.71
C TYR A 437 13.49 0.28 9.80
N ARG A 438 13.82 1.58 9.79
CA ARG A 438 14.94 2.14 10.56
C ARG A 438 14.51 3.36 11.37
N PRO A 439 15.24 3.68 12.47
CA PRO A 439 14.97 4.86 13.29
C PRO A 439 15.33 6.16 12.58
N GLU A 440 14.83 7.28 13.11
CA GLU A 440 15.05 8.65 12.62
C GLU A 440 16.52 8.97 12.36
N THR A 441 17.41 8.59 13.28
CA THR A 441 18.87 8.84 13.17
C THR A 441 19.49 8.15 11.95
N TRP A 442 18.99 6.98 11.60
CA TRP A 442 19.45 6.27 10.42
C TRP A 442 19.07 7.02 9.13
N PHE A 443 17.81 7.44 9.00
CA PHE A 443 17.36 8.20 7.82
C PHE A 443 18.16 9.49 7.61
N LEU A 444 18.45 10.25 8.69
CA LEU A 444 19.29 11.44 8.63
C LEU A 444 20.71 11.14 8.12
N ALA A 445 21.26 9.98 8.45
CA ALA A 445 22.62 9.58 8.05
C ALA A 445 22.70 9.10 6.59
N GLN A 446 21.57 8.77 5.93
CA GLN A 446 21.55 8.09 4.63
C GLN A 446 21.49 9.03 3.41
N GLY A 447 21.65 10.33 3.58
CA GLY A 447 21.58 11.30 2.46
C GLY A 447 22.54 11.03 1.29
N ALA A 448 23.60 10.23 1.48
CA ALA A 448 24.56 9.84 0.45
C ALA A 448 24.58 8.33 0.13
N ARG A 449 23.60 7.55 0.63
CA ARG A 449 23.62 6.08 0.56
C ARG A 449 24.00 5.53 -0.81
N TYR A 450 23.32 5.96 -1.85
CA TYR A 450 23.50 5.41 -3.20
C TYR A 450 24.60 6.07 -4.03
N ASP A 451 25.28 7.08 -3.51
CA ASP A 451 26.27 7.85 -4.27
C ASP A 451 27.46 6.99 -4.77
N ASN A 452 27.79 5.91 -4.05
CA ASN A 452 28.93 5.04 -4.32
C ASN A 452 28.57 3.61 -4.77
N TYR A 453 27.28 3.32 -5.03
CA TYR A 453 26.88 1.99 -5.53
C TYR A 453 27.47 1.71 -6.92
N ASP A 454 27.76 0.42 -7.21
CA ASP A 454 28.21 -0.02 -8.52
C ASP A 454 27.12 0.16 -9.57
N ARG A 455 27.38 1.03 -10.56
CA ARG A 455 26.41 1.33 -11.63
C ARG A 455 26.31 0.24 -12.70
N LYS A 456 27.22 -0.74 -12.69
CA LYS A 456 27.30 -1.83 -13.70
C LYS A 456 26.56 -3.10 -13.29
N GLY A 457 26.09 -3.17 -12.07
CA GLY A 457 25.35 -4.32 -11.54
C GLY A 457 23.84 -4.19 -11.67
N PRO A 458 23.10 -5.04 -10.94
CA PRO A 458 21.66 -4.92 -10.77
C PRO A 458 21.27 -3.52 -10.30
N LYS A 459 20.03 -3.13 -10.59
CA LYS A 459 19.47 -1.88 -10.10
C LYS A 459 18.85 -2.07 -8.72
N VAL A 460 18.64 -0.99 -7.99
CA VAL A 460 18.02 -1.02 -6.66
C VAL A 460 16.51 -0.85 -6.82
N PHE A 461 15.79 -1.68 -6.12
CA PHE A 461 14.41 -1.50 -5.72
C PHE A 461 14.40 -1.29 -4.20
N ALA A 462 14.10 -0.08 -3.72
CA ALA A 462 13.82 0.19 -2.30
C ALA A 462 12.37 -0.25 -2.03
N GLY A 463 12.15 -1.56 -1.88
CA GLY A 463 10.84 -2.19 -2.00
C GLY A 463 9.97 -2.09 -0.76
N GLU A 464 10.58 -1.93 0.42
CA GLU A 464 9.87 -1.65 1.65
C GLU A 464 10.66 -0.66 2.50
N TYR A 465 10.08 0.48 2.81
CA TYR A 465 10.68 1.39 3.76
C TYR A 465 9.66 2.25 4.50
N ALA A 466 9.98 2.51 5.76
CA ALA A 466 9.32 3.51 6.59
C ALA A 466 10.26 3.97 7.71
N CYS A 467 10.17 5.24 8.10
CA CYS A 467 10.85 5.76 9.26
C CYS A 467 10.11 5.36 10.54
N HIS A 468 10.74 4.52 11.37
CA HIS A 468 10.25 4.20 12.70
C HIS A 468 10.67 5.32 13.66
N GLY A 469 9.78 6.27 13.88
CA GLY A 469 10.05 7.42 14.73
C GLY A 469 10.41 7.03 16.17
N ALA A 470 11.26 7.82 16.83
CA ALA A 470 11.91 7.60 18.12
C ALA A 470 11.02 6.93 19.19
N GLY A 471 11.07 5.61 19.31
CA GLY A 471 10.22 4.79 20.20
C GLY A 471 8.74 4.75 19.80
N ARG A 472 8.35 5.42 18.75
CA ARG A 472 6.98 5.46 18.18
C ARG A 472 7.00 4.78 16.82
N LYS A 473 6.36 3.65 16.69
CA LYS A 473 6.22 2.92 15.43
C LYS A 473 4.93 3.35 14.72
N PHE A 474 4.77 4.64 14.43
CA PHE A 474 3.61 5.18 13.72
C PHE A 474 4.00 6.46 12.97
N ASN A 475 3.20 6.84 11.99
CA ASN A 475 3.41 8.03 11.22
C ASN A 475 3.33 9.29 12.11
N HIS A 476 4.19 10.24 11.84
CA HIS A 476 4.12 11.62 12.33
C HIS A 476 4.95 12.51 11.40
N PHE A 477 4.68 13.81 11.43
CA PHE A 477 5.29 14.76 10.49
C PHE A 477 6.82 14.68 10.47
N HIS A 478 7.48 14.57 11.62
CA HIS A 478 8.96 14.51 11.67
C HIS A 478 9.49 13.26 10.94
N ALA A 479 8.90 12.09 11.16
CA ALA A 479 9.28 10.86 10.44
C ALA A 479 9.14 11.04 8.93
N SER A 480 8.02 11.64 8.47
CA SER A 480 7.81 11.89 7.04
C SER A 480 8.82 12.87 6.44
N LEU A 481 9.25 13.87 7.21
CA LEU A 481 10.30 14.80 6.79
C LEU A 481 11.65 14.07 6.58
N LEU A 482 11.98 13.10 7.45
CA LEU A 482 13.18 12.29 7.31
C LEU A 482 13.10 11.30 6.15
N GLU A 483 11.94 10.75 5.86
CA GLU A 483 11.68 9.98 4.64
C GLU A 483 11.91 10.86 3.39
N ALA A 484 11.48 12.12 3.42
CA ALA A 484 11.76 13.06 2.32
C ALA A 484 13.26 13.29 2.11
N THR A 485 14.09 13.33 3.17
CA THR A 485 15.56 13.41 3.03
C THR A 485 16.13 12.20 2.32
N PHE A 486 15.67 11.00 2.67
CA PHE A 486 16.08 9.74 2.03
C PHE A 486 15.68 9.72 0.55
N MET A 487 14.50 10.20 0.21
CA MET A 487 14.04 10.26 -1.18
C MET A 487 14.89 11.20 -2.06
N THR A 488 15.63 12.18 -1.49
CA THR A 488 16.59 12.98 -2.28
C THR A 488 17.74 12.13 -2.80
N THR A 489 18.24 11.15 -2.02
CA THR A 489 19.31 10.24 -2.50
C THR A 489 18.78 9.25 -3.52
N ILE A 490 17.55 8.76 -3.38
CA ILE A 490 16.87 7.94 -4.39
C ILE A 490 16.80 8.71 -5.71
N GLU A 491 16.24 9.91 -5.72
CA GLU A 491 16.05 10.72 -6.92
C GLU A 491 17.38 11.11 -7.59
N ARG A 492 18.36 11.55 -6.80
CA ARG A 492 19.68 11.93 -7.33
C ARG A 492 20.41 10.77 -7.99
N ASN A 493 20.17 9.55 -7.53
CA ASN A 493 20.81 8.33 -8.00
C ASN A 493 19.89 7.47 -8.88
N ALA A 494 19.08 8.11 -9.73
CA ALA A 494 18.16 7.44 -10.65
C ALA A 494 18.81 6.49 -11.66
N ASP A 495 20.13 6.54 -11.80
CA ASP A 495 20.92 5.61 -12.61
C ASP A 495 21.14 4.25 -11.93
N ILE A 496 20.94 4.19 -10.61
CA ILE A 496 21.03 2.95 -9.84
C ILE A 496 19.72 2.58 -9.16
N VAL A 497 18.96 3.55 -8.59
CA VAL A 497 17.67 3.29 -7.97
C VAL A 497 16.56 3.47 -9.00
N HIS A 498 15.89 2.38 -9.36
CA HIS A 498 14.87 2.38 -10.39
C HIS A 498 13.44 2.35 -9.83
N MET A 499 13.28 1.90 -8.58
CA MET A 499 11.99 1.75 -7.92
C MET A 499 12.11 2.03 -6.43
N ALA A 500 11.05 2.60 -5.84
CA ALA A 500 10.90 2.77 -4.40
C ALA A 500 9.43 2.73 -4.02
N THR A 501 9.08 1.96 -2.97
CA THR A 501 7.72 1.81 -2.47
C THR A 501 7.68 1.90 -0.95
N TYR A 502 6.84 2.79 -0.42
CA TYR A 502 6.59 2.88 1.02
C TYR A 502 5.78 1.68 1.51
N ALA A 503 6.07 1.16 2.68
CA ALA A 503 5.42 -0.01 3.25
C ALA A 503 5.23 0.11 4.79
N PRO A 504 4.13 -0.49 5.35
CA PRO A 504 2.91 -0.95 4.67
C PRO A 504 2.01 0.16 4.15
N LEU A 505 1.02 -0.21 3.32
CA LEU A 505 0.16 0.74 2.62
C LEU A 505 -1.06 1.15 3.42
N PHE A 506 -1.79 0.18 4.01
CA PHE A 506 -3.08 0.38 4.64
C PHE A 506 -3.14 -0.18 6.06
N ALA A 507 -3.88 0.52 6.95
CA ALA A 507 -4.24 0.00 8.25
C ALA A 507 -5.67 0.38 8.65
N HIS A 508 -6.48 -0.61 9.00
CA HIS A 508 -7.75 -0.40 9.68
C HIS A 508 -7.49 0.05 11.12
N VAL A 509 -8.13 1.14 11.57
CA VAL A 509 -7.86 1.75 12.89
C VAL A 509 -8.12 0.80 14.07
N GLU A 510 -9.03 -0.16 13.92
CA GLU A 510 -9.32 -1.18 14.92
C GLU A 510 -8.52 -2.47 14.70
N GLY A 511 -8.13 -2.77 13.45
CA GLY A 511 -7.50 -4.03 13.04
C GLY A 511 -5.99 -4.00 12.88
N TRP A 512 -5.33 -2.87 13.07
CA TRP A 512 -3.89 -2.78 12.86
C TRP A 512 -3.09 -3.64 13.85
N GLN A 513 -2.02 -4.23 13.34
CA GLN A 513 -1.04 -5.02 14.10
C GLN A 513 0.36 -4.42 13.99
N TRP A 514 0.67 -3.84 12.83
CA TRP A 514 1.90 -3.19 12.48
C TRP A 514 1.68 -1.70 12.16
N ARG A 515 2.66 -0.87 12.41
CA ARG A 515 2.73 0.56 12.04
C ARG A 515 4.19 1.01 11.97
N PRO A 516 4.56 2.06 11.20
CA PRO A 516 3.68 3.03 10.53
C PRO A 516 3.02 2.48 9.26
N ASP A 517 1.94 3.13 8.80
CA ASP A 517 1.21 2.80 7.56
C ASP A 517 0.92 4.07 6.77
N LEU A 518 0.80 3.97 5.45
CA LEU A 518 0.66 5.15 4.59
C LEU A 518 -0.74 5.76 4.65
N ILE A 519 -1.78 4.92 4.72
CA ILE A 519 -3.18 5.30 4.74
C ILE A 519 -3.90 4.55 5.85
N TRP A 520 -4.53 5.30 6.75
CA TRP A 520 -5.37 4.74 7.80
C TRP A 520 -6.84 4.89 7.44
N PHE A 521 -7.67 3.92 7.84
CA PHE A 521 -9.08 3.93 7.50
C PHE A 521 -9.95 3.25 8.57
N ASP A 522 -11.24 3.62 8.59
CA ASP A 522 -12.32 2.92 9.28
C ASP A 522 -13.34 2.39 8.25
N ASN A 523 -14.47 1.94 8.70
CA ASN A 523 -15.51 1.38 7.83
C ASN A 523 -16.13 2.39 6.86
N LEU A 524 -15.94 3.70 7.06
CA LEU A 524 -16.58 4.77 6.28
C LEU A 524 -15.61 5.79 5.70
N ARG A 525 -14.43 5.96 6.30
CA ARG A 525 -13.52 7.07 6.04
C ARG A 525 -12.09 6.57 5.83
N SER A 526 -11.28 7.38 5.19
CA SER A 526 -9.84 7.15 5.07
C SER A 526 -9.06 8.44 5.35
N MET A 527 -7.83 8.29 5.82
CA MET A 527 -6.93 9.38 6.18
C MET A 527 -5.56 9.16 5.55
N ARG A 528 -5.09 10.17 4.86
CA ARG A 528 -3.74 10.25 4.26
C ARG A 528 -2.77 10.76 5.31
N THR A 529 -1.71 10.01 5.59
CA THR A 529 -0.69 10.39 6.57
C THR A 529 0.24 11.49 6.05
N ALA A 530 1.05 12.05 6.93
CA ALA A 530 2.14 12.95 6.54
C ALA A 530 3.11 12.28 5.55
N SER A 531 3.42 11.00 5.75
CA SER A 531 4.25 10.20 4.83
C SER A 531 3.60 10.06 3.44
N TRP A 532 2.26 9.92 3.36
CA TRP A 532 1.54 9.90 2.10
C TRP A 532 1.77 11.18 1.28
N HIS A 533 1.74 12.35 1.93
CA HIS A 533 2.00 13.62 1.26
C HIS A 533 3.43 13.75 0.73
N VAL A 534 4.41 13.19 1.43
CA VAL A 534 5.80 13.13 0.94
C VAL A 534 5.87 12.28 -0.33
N GLN A 535 5.29 11.07 -0.33
CA GLN A 535 5.25 10.21 -1.51
C GLN A 535 4.55 10.90 -2.69
N GLN A 536 3.41 11.55 -2.43
CA GLN A 536 2.67 12.31 -3.44
C GLN A 536 3.51 13.42 -4.07
N LEU A 537 4.21 14.22 -3.28
CA LEU A 537 5.04 15.32 -3.79
C LEU A 537 6.16 14.80 -4.70
N TYR A 538 6.82 13.69 -4.33
CA TYR A 538 7.82 13.08 -5.20
C TYR A 538 7.21 12.48 -6.48
N GLY A 539 6.07 11.81 -6.39
CA GLY A 539 5.37 11.26 -7.56
C GLY A 539 4.87 12.33 -8.53
N GLN A 540 4.31 13.43 -8.00
CA GLN A 540 3.78 14.53 -8.82
C GLN A 540 4.86 15.39 -9.48
N TYR A 541 5.99 15.59 -8.79
CA TYR A 541 7.12 16.38 -9.27
C TYR A 541 8.34 15.52 -9.62
N LYS A 542 8.09 14.36 -10.22
CA LYS A 542 9.10 13.35 -10.56
C LYS A 542 10.11 13.87 -11.60
N GLY A 543 9.64 14.59 -12.62
CA GLY A 543 10.48 15.00 -13.75
C GLY A 543 10.88 13.84 -14.67
N GLN A 544 11.76 14.12 -15.62
CA GLN A 544 12.25 13.16 -16.62
C GLN A 544 13.74 12.82 -16.45
N ASN A 545 14.52 13.77 -15.99
CA ASN A 545 15.97 13.60 -15.82
C ASN A 545 16.46 14.29 -14.55
N VAL A 546 17.45 13.69 -13.91
CA VAL A 546 18.18 14.30 -12.81
C VAL A 546 19.02 15.49 -13.33
N LEU A 547 19.06 16.57 -12.58
CA LEU A 547 20.01 17.67 -12.77
C LEU A 547 21.09 17.62 -11.69
N THR A 548 22.31 17.98 -12.08
CA THR A 548 23.38 18.15 -11.09
C THR A 548 23.07 19.36 -10.22
N LEU A 549 22.90 19.14 -8.92
CA LEU A 549 22.76 20.18 -7.89
C LEU A 549 23.87 19.99 -6.87
N LYS A 550 24.62 21.04 -6.59
CA LYS A 550 25.76 21.04 -5.68
C LYS A 550 25.73 22.25 -4.76
N MET A 551 26.15 22.06 -3.50
CA MET A 551 26.47 23.12 -2.56
C MET A 551 27.96 23.02 -2.25
N ASN A 552 28.72 24.10 -2.48
CA ASN A 552 30.18 24.09 -2.32
C ASN A 552 30.87 22.92 -3.05
N GLY A 553 30.36 22.55 -4.23
CA GLY A 553 30.92 21.48 -5.08
C GLY A 553 30.52 20.05 -4.69
N VAL A 554 29.79 19.83 -3.59
CA VAL A 554 29.35 18.51 -3.12
C VAL A 554 27.82 18.36 -3.17
N ASN A 555 27.32 17.11 -3.12
CA ASN A 555 25.87 16.85 -3.01
C ASN A 555 25.30 17.44 -1.72
N VAL A 556 24.02 17.81 -1.73
CA VAL A 556 23.33 18.33 -0.56
C VAL A 556 22.66 17.17 0.18
N THR A 557 23.31 16.72 1.23
CA THR A 557 23.03 15.45 1.89
C THR A 557 22.91 15.55 3.42
N GLY A 558 22.73 16.77 3.95
CA GLY A 558 22.76 17.02 5.39
C GLY A 558 24.16 16.96 6.00
N ALA A 559 25.22 16.95 5.17
CA ALA A 559 26.59 16.89 5.62
C ALA A 559 26.99 18.11 6.45
N LYS A 560 28.09 18.01 7.21
CA LYS A 560 28.61 19.12 8.01
C LYS A 560 28.78 20.40 7.17
N GLY A 561 28.23 21.51 7.63
CA GLY A 561 28.25 22.81 6.93
C GLY A 561 27.13 22.99 5.91
N GLN A 562 26.19 22.08 5.84
CA GLN A 562 24.96 22.20 5.05
C GLN A 562 23.72 22.53 5.92
N ASP A 563 23.90 22.73 7.22
CA ASP A 563 22.92 23.22 8.20
C ASP A 563 21.57 22.49 8.17
N GLY A 564 21.63 21.13 7.99
CA GLY A 564 20.46 20.26 7.93
C GLY A 564 19.69 20.30 6.61
N LEU A 565 20.30 20.85 5.55
CA LEU A 565 19.72 20.88 4.22
C LEU A 565 20.01 19.58 3.44
N PHE A 566 18.96 19.06 2.79
CA PHE A 566 19.01 17.99 1.80
C PHE A 566 18.36 18.50 0.53
N ALA A 567 18.89 18.15 -0.65
CA ALA A 567 18.28 18.63 -1.88
C ALA A 567 18.55 17.69 -3.07
N SER A 568 17.59 17.70 -4.00
CA SER A 568 17.71 17.12 -5.34
C SER A 568 17.05 18.05 -6.36
N ALA A 569 17.41 17.91 -7.63
CA ALA A 569 16.82 18.66 -8.73
C ALA A 569 16.58 17.75 -9.93
N VAL A 570 15.44 17.94 -10.58
CA VAL A 570 15.04 17.21 -11.78
C VAL A 570 14.50 18.16 -12.84
N LYS A 571 14.59 17.74 -14.10
CA LYS A 571 14.09 18.47 -15.25
C LYS A 571 12.89 17.73 -15.87
N ASP A 572 11.89 18.51 -16.30
CA ASP A 572 10.72 18.05 -17.04
C ASP A 572 10.38 19.04 -18.17
N GLY A 573 10.86 18.74 -19.38
CA GLY A 573 10.77 19.71 -20.49
C GLY A 573 11.48 21.02 -20.15
N ASP A 574 10.74 22.14 -20.13
CA ASP A 574 11.25 23.47 -19.74
C ASP A 574 11.14 23.74 -18.23
N LYS A 575 10.54 22.81 -17.45
CA LYS A 575 10.42 22.94 -16.01
C LYS A 575 11.61 22.30 -15.29
N VAL A 576 11.95 22.90 -14.17
CA VAL A 576 12.91 22.38 -13.20
C VAL A 576 12.20 22.30 -11.85
N TYR A 577 12.23 21.13 -11.24
CA TYR A 577 11.75 20.92 -9.88
C TYR A 577 12.95 20.80 -8.96
N VAL A 578 13.05 21.70 -7.99
CA VAL A 578 14.08 21.63 -6.94
C VAL A 578 13.39 21.29 -5.64
N LYS A 579 13.76 20.14 -5.06
CA LYS A 579 13.27 19.65 -3.79
C LYS A 579 14.29 19.96 -2.71
N VAL A 580 13.89 20.70 -1.69
CA VAL A 580 14.76 21.07 -0.57
C VAL A 580 14.07 20.70 0.74
N ILE A 581 14.77 19.94 1.56
CA ILE A 581 14.34 19.60 2.91
C ILE A 581 15.24 20.32 3.90
N ASN A 582 14.65 21.11 4.79
CA ASN A 582 15.31 21.73 5.92
C ASN A 582 14.92 20.97 7.19
N THR A 583 15.83 20.22 7.75
CA THR A 583 15.62 19.46 8.99
C THR A 583 16.00 20.26 10.24
N SER A 584 16.49 21.49 10.09
CA SER A 584 16.89 22.33 11.21
C SER A 584 15.69 23.10 11.81
N GLU A 585 15.87 23.57 13.04
CA GLU A 585 14.89 24.43 13.74
C GLU A 585 14.91 25.88 13.28
N LYS A 586 15.76 26.22 12.31
CA LYS A 586 15.92 27.57 11.78
C LYS A 586 15.52 27.61 10.31
N ALA A 587 14.96 28.75 9.91
CA ALA A 587 14.79 29.04 8.49
C ALA A 587 16.16 29.14 7.81
N GLN A 588 16.28 28.64 6.58
CA GLN A 588 17.52 28.69 5.80
C GLN A 588 17.31 29.48 4.52
N ASP A 589 18.16 30.49 4.31
CA ASP A 589 18.16 31.21 3.05
C ASP A 589 18.96 30.46 2.00
N VAL A 590 18.35 30.24 0.84
CA VAL A 590 18.95 29.53 -0.28
C VAL A 590 19.01 30.37 -1.54
N GLU A 591 20.09 30.26 -2.30
CA GLU A 591 20.23 30.79 -3.65
C GLU A 591 20.38 29.64 -4.65
N PHE A 592 19.46 29.52 -5.58
CA PHE A 592 19.57 28.59 -6.72
C PHE A 592 20.29 29.32 -7.84
N ALA A 593 21.54 28.98 -8.13
CA ALA A 593 22.34 29.54 -9.19
C ALA A 593 22.38 28.64 -10.41
N PHE A 594 21.84 29.12 -11.53
CA PHE A 594 21.68 28.31 -12.76
C PHE A 594 22.83 28.60 -13.74
N SER A 595 23.53 27.53 -14.09
CA SER A 595 24.54 27.53 -15.16
C SER A 595 24.00 26.90 -16.44
N GLY A 596 24.71 27.04 -17.54
CA GLY A 596 24.31 26.45 -18.81
C GLY A 596 23.29 27.26 -19.63
N LEU A 597 22.85 28.41 -19.13
CA LEU A 597 21.98 29.34 -19.83
C LEU A 597 22.75 30.11 -20.92
N LYS A 598 22.13 30.36 -22.08
CA LYS A 598 22.65 31.29 -23.08
C LYS A 598 22.65 32.74 -22.53
N LYS A 599 23.31 33.63 -23.23
CA LYS A 599 23.52 35.03 -22.75
C LYS A 599 22.23 35.76 -22.35
N LYS A 600 21.13 35.51 -23.09
CA LYS A 600 19.82 36.17 -22.86
C LYS A 600 18.78 35.23 -22.21
N GLU A 601 19.11 33.99 -21.96
CA GLU A 601 18.22 33.07 -21.28
C GLU A 601 18.23 33.33 -19.77
N ILE A 602 17.05 33.25 -19.16
CA ILE A 602 16.81 33.37 -17.74
C ILE A 602 15.91 32.21 -17.29
N VAL A 603 15.84 32.00 -16.00
CA VAL A 603 14.83 31.15 -15.37
C VAL A 603 13.84 32.05 -14.64
N LYS A 604 12.61 31.55 -14.45
CA LYS A 604 11.53 32.22 -13.77
C LYS A 604 10.95 31.33 -12.68
N ALA A 605 10.79 31.90 -11.50
CA ALA A 605 10.07 31.28 -10.42
C ALA A 605 8.57 31.19 -10.77
N VAL A 606 7.94 30.01 -10.57
CA VAL A 606 6.53 29.77 -10.88
C VAL A 606 5.73 29.63 -9.59
N GLU A 607 6.05 28.64 -8.79
CA GLU A 607 5.40 28.38 -7.50
C GLU A 607 6.33 27.59 -6.57
N ARG A 608 6.00 27.56 -5.29
CA ARG A 608 6.56 26.61 -4.35
C ARG A 608 5.48 25.96 -3.53
N ILE A 609 5.73 24.73 -3.14
CA ILE A 609 4.88 23.97 -2.25
C ILE A 609 5.66 23.68 -0.98
N ASN A 610 5.17 24.20 0.14
CA ASN A 610 5.75 23.94 1.46
C ASN A 610 4.96 22.84 2.15
N PHE A 611 5.65 21.86 2.69
CA PHE A 611 5.10 20.84 3.57
C PHE A 611 5.80 20.97 4.92
N THR A 612 5.11 21.53 5.89
CA THR A 612 5.61 21.84 7.24
C THR A 612 4.49 21.72 8.26
N SER A 613 4.85 21.45 9.51
CA SER A 613 3.94 21.41 10.64
C SER A 613 4.61 22.04 11.87
N GLY A 614 3.83 22.77 12.65
CA GLY A 614 4.24 23.22 13.99
C GLY A 614 4.22 22.10 15.03
N LEU A 615 3.70 20.90 14.67
CA LEU A 615 3.50 19.76 15.54
C LEU A 615 4.29 18.57 14.99
N LEU A 616 5.58 18.52 15.32
CA LEU A 616 6.53 17.56 14.72
C LEU A 616 6.14 16.08 14.92
N TYR A 617 5.57 15.77 16.08
CA TYR A 617 5.27 14.38 16.46
C TYR A 617 3.78 14.05 16.40
N GLU A 618 3.04 14.79 15.58
CA GLU A 618 1.63 14.53 15.28
C GLU A 618 1.42 14.19 13.80
N ASP A 619 0.30 13.58 13.50
CA ASP A 619 -0.14 13.26 12.14
C ASP A 619 -1.59 13.71 11.94
N ASN A 620 -2.11 13.48 10.75
CA ASN A 620 -3.52 13.59 10.43
C ASN A 620 -4.33 12.57 11.24
N THR A 621 -5.63 12.80 11.36
CA THR A 621 -6.57 11.88 11.98
C THR A 621 -7.79 11.70 11.09
N LEU A 622 -8.62 10.68 11.33
CA LEU A 622 -9.88 10.51 10.60
C LEU A 622 -10.85 11.70 10.81
N ASP A 623 -10.75 12.37 11.96
CA ASP A 623 -11.58 13.54 12.28
C ASP A 623 -11.00 14.85 11.73
N ASP A 624 -9.69 14.91 11.49
CA ASP A 624 -8.99 16.05 10.88
C ASP A 624 -7.96 15.56 9.86
N PRO A 625 -8.41 15.07 8.69
CA PRO A 625 -7.56 14.41 7.71
C PRO A 625 -6.69 15.37 6.89
N ALA A 626 -6.85 16.68 7.05
CA ALA A 626 -6.09 17.72 6.36
C ALA A 626 -5.27 18.61 7.29
N ARG A 627 -5.13 18.23 8.57
CA ARG A 627 -4.39 18.98 9.59
C ARG A 627 -2.94 19.27 9.17
N ILE A 628 -2.30 18.30 8.54
CA ILE A 628 -0.94 18.38 8.01
C ILE A 628 -1.03 18.08 6.51
N ALA A 629 -0.90 19.12 5.71
CA ALA A 629 -1.01 19.03 4.26
C ALA A 629 -0.05 20.01 3.57
N PRO A 630 0.41 19.72 2.35
CA PRO A 630 1.21 20.65 1.55
C PRO A 630 0.43 21.92 1.22
N VAL A 631 1.10 23.07 1.30
CA VAL A 631 0.50 24.38 1.04
C VAL A 631 1.30 25.12 -0.03
N LYS A 632 0.61 25.64 -1.04
CA LYS A 632 1.21 26.53 -2.02
C LYS A 632 1.58 27.86 -1.38
N ALA A 633 2.78 28.35 -1.67
CA ALA A 633 3.29 29.62 -1.18
C ALA A 633 3.88 30.45 -2.32
N ALA A 634 3.97 31.74 -2.10
CA ALA A 634 4.54 32.66 -3.08
C ALA A 634 6.01 32.32 -3.36
N PHE A 635 6.38 32.28 -4.64
CA PHE A 635 7.74 32.20 -5.12
C PHE A 635 7.85 33.04 -6.38
N ALA A 636 8.65 34.08 -6.32
CA ALA A 636 8.77 35.08 -7.39
C ALA A 636 10.23 35.43 -7.64
N GLY A 637 10.51 35.83 -8.85
CA GLY A 637 11.84 36.24 -9.32
C GLY A 637 12.14 35.68 -10.69
N GLU A 638 13.07 36.29 -11.36
CA GLU A 638 13.60 35.84 -12.65
C GLU A 638 15.08 36.24 -12.77
N GLY A 639 15.84 35.47 -13.53
CA GLY A 639 17.26 35.75 -13.73
C GLY A 639 18.11 34.55 -13.93
N LYS A 640 19.38 34.62 -13.58
CA LYS A 640 20.32 33.49 -13.56
C LYS A 640 20.46 32.88 -12.17
N SER A 641 19.91 33.52 -11.17
CA SER A 641 19.73 32.97 -9.83
C SER A 641 18.39 33.37 -9.26
N LEU A 642 17.86 32.52 -8.36
CA LEU A 642 16.63 32.74 -7.61
C LEU A 642 16.94 32.55 -6.13
N THR A 643 16.38 33.39 -5.28
CA THR A 643 16.55 33.28 -3.83
C THR A 643 15.24 32.94 -3.15
N ALA A 644 15.30 32.15 -2.07
CA ALA A 644 14.16 31.81 -1.25
C ALA A 644 14.60 31.56 0.19
N THR A 645 13.66 31.70 1.13
CA THR A 645 13.81 31.19 2.49
C THR A 645 13.02 29.90 2.63
N VAL A 646 13.69 28.84 3.03
CA VAL A 646 13.07 27.53 3.36
C VAL A 646 12.74 27.52 4.84
N PRO A 647 11.45 27.35 5.23
CA PRO A 647 11.05 27.37 6.63
C PRO A 647 11.76 26.29 7.47
N PRO A 648 11.77 26.41 8.80
CA PRO A 648 12.25 25.36 9.69
C PRO A 648 11.43 24.08 9.50
N GLN A 649 12.05 22.92 9.66
CA GLN A 649 11.36 21.62 9.62
C GLN A 649 10.37 21.56 8.44
N CYS A 650 10.88 21.72 7.22
CA CYS A 650 10.05 21.88 6.04
C CYS A 650 10.61 21.12 4.83
N PHE A 651 9.72 20.44 4.11
CA PHE A 651 9.98 19.98 2.75
C PHE A 651 9.36 20.95 1.76
N THR A 652 10.17 21.54 0.91
CA THR A 652 9.72 22.49 -0.12
C THR A 652 10.03 21.97 -1.53
N VAL A 653 9.03 21.98 -2.39
CA VAL A 653 9.20 21.79 -3.84
C VAL A 653 9.13 23.16 -4.52
N PHE A 654 10.18 23.55 -5.23
CA PHE A 654 10.24 24.75 -6.06
C PHE A 654 10.01 24.37 -7.52
N VAL A 655 9.06 25.01 -8.16
CA VAL A 655 8.74 24.90 -9.59
C VAL A 655 9.33 26.12 -10.31
N ILE A 656 10.21 25.87 -11.28
CA ILE A 656 10.96 26.89 -12.00
C ILE A 656 10.83 26.62 -13.49
N GLU A 657 10.61 27.64 -14.31
CA GLU A 657 10.59 27.55 -15.76
C GLU A 657 11.86 28.19 -16.36
N LYS A 658 12.36 27.58 -17.43
CA LYS A 658 13.50 28.10 -18.21
C LYS A 658 13.01 28.90 -19.40
#